data_609dcdd87733de70650ef2a28e341ce0
#
_entry.id   609dcdd87733de70650ef2a28e341ce0
#
_cell.length_a   1.000
_cell.length_b   1.000
_cell.length_c   1.000
_cell.angle_alpha   90.00
_cell.angle_beta   90.00
_cell.angle_gamma   90.00
#
_symmetry.space_group_name_H-M   'P 1'
#
loop_
_entity.id
_entity.type
_entity.pdbx_description
1 polymer ?
#
loop_
_entity_poly.entity_id
_entity_poly.type
_entity_poly.pdbx_seq_one_letter_code
_entity_poly.pdbx_strand_id
1 'polypeptide(L)'
;MKKFSLFMALFMAISMVSLTGLAEDPLVKESASGFYYIEQSGDQARLSAASKDAFIQADGLTFKDLNGNGQLDVYEDYRRPTEERVKDLLSQMSESDKAGTLIFACIAGKNGSTVTDFNAAVTGFQNDVGSANTITPEHPAIVSREPVIKVGEATYLPTAYQIQDMHVTTFIAALTGAPKDQLDLFNKIQSIAEDTPLGIPATFSGDRSYNTWGGMIDMPHYALGVAHDPDLLYNLVSEYAKESVALGYHQVFHGYGDEIGSWYGDDVNYIAEMSAAETKAYEDQGFQSHSKHFIARGGRNAYVNAKSPANLLDSWLVGWKAVVDAGTQWVMTNNNVGVTPGVQGYMDKDTYDILRGTLGYKGVVCLDWPLDIASLMTKTGVLADGTDVSTLSAVERYALILNAGVDMFSCYGAIPGTDIEAYSDNSNRALPDLIVQAVSDGLVTAESLDEHVGRVLTQKFNLGSFEDPYRDWADALALIGSDAYKAEQTVPLSNAEINAARRPEITEMEQQVMVESSVLLKNDGVLPLAKGAKLYVDSNNGTIKDADLAALAAYGTIVETFEEADVCVFHITAFDDAYDYMMEDAMAAGKPVVVITESTNVASTEPRLFEAANCGAILMQTYRNTPDHGASVGSFYRYVDADITADMLFGVREPKGTTLFEIGKSTDDYNLSWGELQMDIGVDDATRLYMAMMARENPTLDMPTNLGDVLWTANFGMGYSAAADIELCLLTVPQEATVVETETNGRVRTSVDVHNATLKAGEPFELHYVAKNHGADGHVTVQVLDGDKVVSEKFVALDEGQFRVISTELALEAGEHVLTVGGMSTTVTVE
;
A
#
# COMPACT_ATOMS: atom_id res chain seq x y z
N MET A 1 -79.25 20.94 7.97
CA MET A 1 -78.64 20.72 6.67
C MET A 1 -78.00 21.97 6.00
N LYS A 2 -77.96 23.12 6.66
CA LYS A 2 -77.29 24.34 6.06
C LYS A 2 -76.00 24.72 6.82
N LYS A 3 -75.53 23.94 7.81
CA LYS A 3 -74.23 24.16 8.52
C LYS A 3 -73.12 23.15 8.12
N PHE A 4 -73.49 22.12 7.39
CA PHE A 4 -72.50 21.13 6.90
C PHE A 4 -71.83 21.46 5.52
N SER A 5 -72.54 22.29 4.71
CA SER A 5 -72.00 22.72 3.42
C SER A 5 -71.00 23.89 3.52
N LEU A 6 -70.96 24.61 4.63
CA LEU A 6 -70.01 25.71 4.80
C LEU A 6 -68.62 25.22 5.35
N PHE A 7 -68.57 24.05 5.98
CA PHE A 7 -67.34 23.48 6.46
C PHE A 7 -66.55 22.70 5.36
N MET A 8 -67.29 22.12 4.41
CA MET A 8 -66.70 21.46 3.25
C MET A 8 -66.21 22.43 2.17
N ALA A 9 -66.78 23.60 2.07
CA ALA A 9 -66.35 24.68 1.17
C ALA A 9 -65.11 25.43 1.72
N LEU A 10 -64.91 25.41 3.04
CA LEU A 10 -63.75 26.03 3.66
C LEU A 10 -62.54 25.07 3.65
N PHE A 11 -62.73 23.72 3.66
CA PHE A 11 -61.67 22.72 3.50
C PHE A 11 -61.20 22.54 2.06
N MET A 12 -62.08 22.79 1.03
CA MET A 12 -61.67 22.83 -0.36
C MET A 12 -61.07 24.17 -0.79
N ALA A 13 -61.20 25.22 -0.01
CA ALA A 13 -60.65 26.54 -0.31
C ALA A 13 -59.20 26.69 0.31
N ILE A 14 -58.81 25.78 1.25
CA ILE A 14 -57.46 25.77 1.82
C ILE A 14 -56.51 24.85 1.03
N SER A 15 -57.07 23.95 0.17
CA SER A 15 -56.28 23.08 -0.71
C SER A 15 -56.08 23.61 -2.14
N MET A 16 -56.44 24.89 -2.43
CA MET A 16 -56.19 25.54 -3.70
C MET A 16 -55.47 26.89 -3.59
N VAL A 17 -54.62 27.04 -2.59
CA VAL A 17 -53.68 28.16 -2.56
C VAL A 17 -52.31 27.57 -2.31
N SER A 18 -51.67 27.28 -3.38
CA SER A 18 -50.28 27.63 -3.62
C SER A 18 -49.68 26.79 -4.75
N LEU A 19 -49.88 27.33 -5.93
CA LEU A 19 -48.89 27.13 -7.01
C LEU A 19 -48.77 28.46 -7.75
N THR A 20 -48.19 29.45 -7.11
CA THR A 20 -47.69 30.64 -7.77
C THR A 20 -46.54 31.21 -6.95
N GLY A 21 -45.37 31.03 -7.51
CA GLY A 21 -44.16 31.73 -7.07
C GLY A 21 -43.52 31.11 -5.82
N LEU A 22 -42.62 30.21 -6.01
CA LEU A 22 -41.58 29.97 -5.02
C LEU A 22 -40.90 31.31 -4.78
N ALA A 23 -41.20 31.95 -3.63
CA ALA A 23 -40.28 32.90 -3.05
C ALA A 23 -38.94 32.15 -2.94
N GLU A 24 -37.87 32.72 -3.43
CA GLU A 24 -36.52 32.15 -3.21
C GLU A 24 -36.39 31.84 -1.74
N ASP A 25 -36.12 30.56 -1.39
CA ASP A 25 -35.89 30.19 0.00
C ASP A 25 -34.60 30.93 0.40
N PRO A 26 -34.64 31.84 1.38
CA PRO A 26 -33.48 32.63 1.75
C PRO A 26 -32.33 31.78 2.31
N LEU A 27 -32.57 30.48 2.53
CA LEU A 27 -31.58 29.51 3.01
C LEU A 27 -30.80 28.84 1.87
N VAL A 28 -31.35 28.80 0.64
CA VAL A 28 -30.68 28.18 -0.51
C VAL A 28 -29.69 29.15 -1.11
N LYS A 29 -28.43 28.73 -1.15
CA LYS A 29 -27.32 29.48 -1.74
C LYS A 29 -26.87 28.82 -3.04
N GLU A 30 -26.27 29.59 -3.93
CA GLU A 30 -25.60 29.09 -5.12
C GLU A 30 -24.09 29.10 -4.91
N SER A 31 -23.45 27.97 -5.17
CA SER A 31 -21.98 27.84 -5.11
C SER A 31 -21.34 28.43 -6.35
N ALA A 32 -20.12 28.92 -6.24
CA ALA A 32 -19.28 29.32 -7.38
C ALA A 32 -18.96 28.16 -8.32
N SER A 33 -19.05 26.91 -7.85
CA SER A 33 -18.90 25.68 -8.63
C SER A 33 -20.19 25.22 -9.32
N GLY A 34 -21.28 26.02 -9.28
CA GLY A 34 -22.47 25.84 -10.11
C GLY A 34 -23.53 24.88 -9.55
N PHE A 35 -23.51 24.58 -8.26
CA PHE A 35 -24.56 23.83 -7.57
C PHE A 35 -25.24 24.67 -6.49
N TYR A 36 -26.41 24.21 -5.98
CA TYR A 36 -27.15 24.84 -4.90
C TYR A 36 -26.91 24.11 -3.59
N TYR A 37 -26.87 24.86 -2.47
CA TYR A 37 -26.62 24.26 -1.17
C TYR A 37 -27.36 24.99 -0.03
N ILE A 38 -27.50 24.28 1.07
CA ILE A 38 -28.02 24.77 2.35
C ILE A 38 -26.94 24.50 3.41
N GLU A 39 -26.58 25.52 4.18
CA GLU A 39 -25.64 25.39 5.27
C GLU A 39 -26.18 24.55 6.43
N GLN A 40 -25.31 23.81 7.08
CA GLN A 40 -25.65 23.14 8.34
C GLN A 40 -25.99 24.21 9.40
N SER A 41 -27.14 24.06 10.07
CA SER A 41 -27.53 24.98 11.14
C SER A 41 -28.51 24.31 12.10
N GLY A 42 -28.15 24.14 13.35
CA GLY A 42 -28.96 23.42 14.33
C GLY A 42 -29.23 21.98 13.89
N ASP A 43 -30.53 21.64 13.74
CA ASP A 43 -30.97 20.32 13.27
C ASP A 43 -30.99 20.19 11.74
N GLN A 44 -30.70 21.26 11.02
CA GLN A 44 -30.58 21.26 9.56
C GLN A 44 -29.26 20.69 9.12
N ALA A 45 -29.27 19.59 8.39
CA ALA A 45 -28.07 19.05 7.75
C ALA A 45 -27.59 19.97 6.61
N ARG A 46 -26.29 19.95 6.30
CA ARG A 46 -25.78 20.52 5.05
C ARG A 46 -26.37 19.70 3.89
N LEU A 47 -26.93 20.38 2.90
CA LEU A 47 -27.48 19.76 1.71
C LEU A 47 -26.91 20.43 0.47
N SER A 48 -26.67 19.64 -0.59
CA SER A 48 -26.32 20.19 -1.91
C SER A 48 -27.03 19.45 -3.05
N ALA A 49 -27.35 20.18 -4.13
CA ALA A 49 -28.07 19.66 -5.28
C ALA A 49 -27.70 20.41 -6.57
N ALA A 50 -27.87 19.75 -7.72
CA ALA A 50 -27.69 20.39 -9.05
C ALA A 50 -28.72 21.46 -9.31
N SER A 51 -29.94 21.32 -8.76
CA SER A 51 -31.06 22.24 -8.94
C SER A 51 -31.63 22.66 -7.59
N LYS A 52 -32.03 23.93 -7.49
CA LYS A 52 -32.80 24.41 -6.33
C LYS A 52 -34.15 23.75 -6.16
N ASP A 53 -34.70 23.21 -7.24
CA ASP A 53 -36.00 22.54 -7.25
C ASP A 53 -35.96 21.13 -6.61
N ALA A 54 -34.75 20.62 -6.33
CA ALA A 54 -34.55 19.36 -5.60
C ALA A 54 -34.78 19.47 -4.07
N PHE A 55 -35.01 20.68 -3.54
CA PHE A 55 -35.25 20.89 -2.12
C PHE A 55 -36.71 20.93 -1.76
N ILE A 56 -37.13 20.18 -0.74
CA ILE A 56 -38.47 20.18 -0.17
C ILE A 56 -38.46 20.54 1.30
N GLN A 57 -39.57 21.10 1.77
CA GLN A 57 -39.77 21.52 3.16
C GLN A 57 -40.68 20.54 3.91
N ALA A 58 -40.21 20.01 5.04
CA ALA A 58 -41.01 19.22 5.95
C ALA A 58 -40.59 19.49 7.42
N ASP A 59 -41.56 19.56 8.31
CA ASP A 59 -41.35 19.73 9.76
C ASP A 59 -40.45 20.94 10.13
N GLY A 60 -40.42 21.97 9.28
CA GLY A 60 -39.62 23.18 9.49
C GLY A 60 -38.12 23.04 9.10
N LEU A 61 -37.74 21.92 8.48
CA LEU A 61 -36.43 21.64 7.93
C LEU A 61 -36.51 21.43 6.42
N THR A 62 -35.38 21.52 5.76
CA THR A 62 -35.24 21.26 4.32
C THR A 62 -34.63 19.88 4.12
N PHE A 63 -35.07 19.18 3.07
CA PHE A 63 -34.64 17.87 2.63
C PHE A 63 -34.43 17.87 1.12
N LYS A 64 -33.83 16.83 0.58
CA LYS A 64 -33.75 16.58 -0.85
C LYS A 64 -34.87 15.63 -1.26
N ASP A 65 -35.61 16.00 -2.34
CA ASP A 65 -36.56 15.14 -3.05
C ASP A 65 -35.78 14.42 -4.16
N LEU A 66 -35.19 13.28 -3.82
CA LEU A 66 -34.27 12.56 -4.68
C LEU A 66 -34.96 11.81 -5.80
N ASN A 67 -36.20 11.36 -5.59
CA ASN A 67 -37.01 10.68 -6.60
C ASN A 67 -38.01 11.59 -7.31
N GLY A 68 -38.04 12.86 -6.97
CA GLY A 68 -38.90 13.88 -7.62
C GLY A 68 -40.38 13.69 -7.40
N ASN A 69 -40.81 12.97 -6.35
CA ASN A 69 -42.24 12.69 -6.11
C ASN A 69 -42.97 13.78 -5.30
N GLY A 70 -42.26 14.78 -4.78
CA GLY A 70 -42.75 15.89 -4.00
C GLY A 70 -43.14 15.53 -2.57
N GLN A 71 -42.70 14.38 -2.04
CA GLN A 71 -42.92 13.91 -0.68
C GLN A 71 -41.56 13.57 -0.05
N LEU A 72 -41.47 13.68 1.27
CA LEU A 72 -40.31 13.24 2.01
C LEU A 72 -40.40 11.72 2.26
N ASP A 73 -39.65 10.95 1.54
CA ASP A 73 -39.52 9.52 1.76
C ASP A 73 -38.58 9.20 2.94
N VAL A 74 -38.64 7.98 3.46
CA VAL A 74 -37.79 7.59 4.62
C VAL A 74 -36.30 7.63 4.27
N TYR A 75 -35.94 7.23 3.04
CA TYR A 75 -34.53 7.25 2.63
C TYR A 75 -33.97 8.66 2.42
N GLU A 76 -34.81 9.66 2.21
CA GLU A 76 -34.46 11.07 2.04
C GLU A 76 -34.34 11.81 3.37
N ASP A 77 -34.97 11.28 4.44
CA ASP A 77 -34.99 11.88 5.77
C ASP A 77 -33.69 11.57 6.52
N TYR A 78 -32.71 12.50 6.47
CA TYR A 78 -31.41 12.38 7.16
C TYR A 78 -31.49 12.23 8.67
N ARG A 79 -32.64 12.46 9.28
CA ARG A 79 -32.86 12.23 10.73
C ARG A 79 -33.13 10.77 11.07
N ARG A 80 -33.41 9.93 10.07
CA ARG A 80 -33.69 8.52 10.25
C ARG A 80 -32.39 7.72 10.37
N PRO A 81 -32.40 6.63 11.12
CA PRO A 81 -31.30 5.70 11.16
C PRO A 81 -30.96 5.15 9.75
N THR A 82 -29.67 4.97 9.45
CA THR A 82 -29.21 4.44 8.16
C THR A 82 -29.90 3.14 7.77
N GLU A 83 -30.15 2.23 8.72
CA GLU A 83 -30.83 0.95 8.46
C GLU A 83 -32.27 1.14 7.95
N GLU A 84 -33.01 2.13 8.49
CA GLU A 84 -34.38 2.43 8.03
C GLU A 84 -34.33 3.01 6.61
N ARG A 85 -33.38 3.90 6.34
CA ARG A 85 -33.19 4.55 5.03
C ARG A 85 -32.80 3.52 3.96
N VAL A 86 -31.84 2.64 4.24
CA VAL A 86 -31.44 1.53 3.35
C VAL A 86 -32.61 0.63 3.04
N LYS A 87 -33.38 0.23 4.06
CA LYS A 87 -34.53 -0.65 3.88
C LYS A 87 -35.61 0.00 3.01
N ASP A 88 -35.87 1.29 3.18
CA ASP A 88 -36.84 2.03 2.38
C ASP A 88 -36.40 2.12 0.92
N LEU A 89 -35.15 2.53 0.66
CA LEU A 89 -34.60 2.63 -0.68
C LEU A 89 -34.59 1.26 -1.40
N LEU A 90 -34.16 0.17 -0.73
CA LEU A 90 -34.21 -1.19 -1.27
C LEU A 90 -35.61 -1.60 -1.72
N SER A 91 -36.68 -1.14 -1.00
CA SER A 91 -38.06 -1.45 -1.35
C SER A 91 -38.55 -0.73 -2.60
N GLN A 92 -37.85 0.35 -3.00
CA GLN A 92 -38.17 1.16 -4.19
C GLN A 92 -37.31 0.75 -5.40
N MET A 93 -36.20 0.06 -5.19
CA MET A 93 -35.30 -0.40 -6.25
C MET A 93 -35.86 -1.60 -7.00
N SER A 94 -35.76 -1.57 -8.35
CA SER A 94 -35.92 -2.76 -9.19
C SER A 94 -34.72 -3.72 -9.05
N GLU A 95 -34.87 -4.96 -9.56
CA GLU A 95 -33.76 -5.91 -9.61
C GLU A 95 -32.60 -5.39 -10.47
N SER A 96 -32.87 -4.63 -11.52
CA SER A 96 -31.85 -3.99 -12.37
C SER A 96 -31.11 -2.88 -11.62
N ASP A 97 -31.82 -2.05 -10.82
CA ASP A 97 -31.18 -1.05 -9.96
C ASP A 97 -30.23 -1.72 -8.97
N LYS A 98 -30.71 -2.82 -8.35
CA LYS A 98 -29.92 -3.60 -7.39
C LYS A 98 -28.68 -4.22 -8.04
N ALA A 99 -28.84 -4.83 -9.20
CA ALA A 99 -27.74 -5.46 -9.93
C ALA A 99 -26.69 -4.45 -10.39
N GLY A 100 -27.12 -3.29 -10.92
CA GLY A 100 -26.21 -2.20 -11.31
C GLY A 100 -25.44 -1.61 -10.13
N THR A 101 -26.09 -1.50 -8.95
CA THR A 101 -25.45 -1.03 -7.71
C THR A 101 -24.29 -1.93 -7.26
N LEU A 102 -24.29 -3.22 -7.62
CA LEU A 102 -23.21 -4.16 -7.32
C LEU A 102 -22.07 -4.12 -8.35
N ILE A 103 -22.07 -3.19 -9.28
CA ILE A 103 -20.98 -3.01 -10.24
C ILE A 103 -20.08 -1.87 -9.79
N PHE A 104 -18.78 -2.14 -9.78
CA PHE A 104 -17.74 -1.16 -9.55
C PHE A 104 -16.99 -0.93 -10.86
N ALA A 105 -17.28 0.20 -11.53
CA ALA A 105 -16.80 0.48 -12.87
C ALA A 105 -15.71 1.57 -12.93
N CYS A 106 -15.17 1.82 -14.11
CA CYS A 106 -14.32 2.99 -14.37
C CYS A 106 -15.16 4.15 -14.90
N ILE A 107 -14.79 5.38 -14.52
CA ILE A 107 -15.27 6.59 -15.20
C ILE A 107 -14.82 6.50 -16.67
N ALA A 108 -15.75 6.70 -17.61
CA ALA A 108 -15.50 6.64 -19.05
C ALA A 108 -14.76 5.36 -19.47
N GLY A 109 -15.21 4.20 -19.04
CA GLY A 109 -14.58 2.90 -19.27
C GLY A 109 -14.14 2.70 -20.73
N LYS A 110 -12.85 2.45 -20.97
CA LYS A 110 -12.27 2.30 -22.30
C LYS A 110 -12.35 0.86 -22.80
N ASN A 111 -12.73 0.67 -24.06
CA ASN A 111 -12.73 -0.64 -24.72
C ASN A 111 -11.45 -0.90 -25.49
N GLY A 112 -10.93 -2.10 -25.33
CA GLY A 112 -10.03 -2.71 -26.32
C GLY A 112 -8.57 -2.38 -26.20
N SER A 113 -7.97 -2.86 -25.16
CA SER A 113 -6.65 -3.44 -25.31
C SER A 113 -6.68 -4.82 -24.64
N THR A 114 -6.13 -5.80 -25.31
CA THR A 114 -5.68 -7.03 -24.67
C THR A 114 -4.59 -6.61 -23.69
N VAL A 115 -4.99 -6.04 -22.54
CA VAL A 115 -4.07 -5.55 -21.57
C VAL A 115 -3.73 -6.71 -20.69
N THR A 116 -2.57 -7.29 -20.96
CA THR A 116 -1.90 -8.24 -20.08
C THR A 116 -1.22 -7.53 -18.91
N ASP A 117 -1.28 -6.21 -18.87
CA ASP A 117 -0.64 -5.37 -17.87
C ASP A 117 -1.59 -4.25 -17.43
N PHE A 118 -1.98 -4.28 -16.15
CA PHE A 118 -2.82 -3.28 -15.50
C PHE A 118 -2.22 -1.87 -15.63
N ASN A 119 -0.90 -1.74 -15.47
CA ASN A 119 -0.20 -0.46 -15.64
C ASN A 119 -0.30 0.05 -17.08
N ALA A 120 -0.26 -0.83 -18.08
CA ALA A 120 -0.46 -0.43 -19.48
C ALA A 120 -1.92 -0.04 -19.76
N ALA A 121 -2.92 -0.61 -19.05
CA ALA A 121 -4.32 -0.21 -19.15
C ALA A 121 -4.55 1.17 -18.56
N VAL A 122 -4.04 1.42 -17.37
CA VAL A 122 -4.10 2.72 -16.71
C VAL A 122 -3.29 3.74 -17.50
N THR A 123 -2.09 3.40 -17.96
CA THR A 123 -1.24 4.25 -18.80
C THR A 123 -1.88 4.48 -20.16
N GLY A 124 -2.54 3.49 -20.77
CA GLY A 124 -3.26 3.64 -22.02
C GLY A 124 -4.48 4.55 -21.89
N PHE A 125 -5.22 4.47 -20.78
CA PHE A 125 -6.28 5.40 -20.44
C PHE A 125 -5.74 6.81 -20.22
N GLN A 126 -4.64 6.95 -19.51
CA GLN A 126 -3.93 8.21 -19.29
C GLN A 126 -3.35 8.79 -20.58
N ASN A 127 -2.73 7.98 -21.44
CA ASN A 127 -2.10 8.45 -22.67
C ASN A 127 -3.10 8.87 -23.76
N ASP A 128 -4.28 8.23 -23.84
CA ASP A 128 -5.30 8.63 -24.79
C ASP A 128 -6.12 9.84 -24.34
N VAL A 129 -6.14 10.10 -23.03
CA VAL A 129 -6.84 11.23 -22.42
C VAL A 129 -5.85 12.33 -22.00
N GLY A 130 -4.62 11.95 -21.63
CA GLY A 130 -3.65 12.83 -20.96
C GLY A 130 -2.63 13.53 -21.85
N SER A 131 -2.48 13.16 -23.11
CA SER A 131 -1.44 13.81 -23.91
C SER A 131 -1.84 15.15 -24.54
N ALA A 132 -3.11 15.53 -24.52
CA ALA A 132 -3.57 16.85 -24.97
C ALA A 132 -5.00 17.26 -24.56
N ASN A 133 -5.81 16.37 -23.96
CA ASN A 133 -7.21 16.70 -23.68
C ASN A 133 -7.61 16.15 -22.29
N THR A 134 -7.64 17.03 -21.31
CA THR A 134 -8.36 16.82 -20.06
C THR A 134 -9.78 16.31 -20.37
N ILE A 135 -10.25 15.21 -19.75
CA ILE A 135 -11.66 14.85 -19.83
C ILE A 135 -12.44 15.98 -19.16
N THR A 136 -13.07 16.79 -19.98
CA THR A 136 -13.93 17.86 -19.48
C THR A 136 -15.27 17.28 -19.00
N PRO A 137 -16.01 17.97 -18.13
CA PRO A 137 -17.35 17.57 -17.71
C PRO A 137 -18.33 17.31 -18.88
N GLU A 138 -18.15 18.00 -20.01
CA GLU A 138 -18.99 17.85 -21.19
C GLU A 138 -18.41 16.87 -22.26
N HIS A 139 -17.35 16.14 -21.93
CA HIS A 139 -16.77 15.16 -22.86
C HIS A 139 -17.77 14.06 -23.19
N PRO A 140 -17.90 13.61 -24.46
CA PRO A 140 -18.88 12.58 -24.83
C PRO A 140 -18.79 11.29 -24.03
N ALA A 141 -17.58 10.89 -23.59
CA ALA A 141 -17.40 9.73 -22.73
C ALA A 141 -17.98 9.90 -21.30
N ILE A 142 -18.38 11.12 -20.92
CA ILE A 142 -19.06 11.40 -19.67
C ILE A 142 -20.57 11.51 -19.90
N VAL A 143 -21.00 12.34 -20.86
CA VAL A 143 -22.40 12.75 -20.97
C VAL A 143 -23.27 11.94 -21.95
N SER A 144 -22.67 11.09 -22.79
CA SER A 144 -23.43 10.29 -23.76
C SER A 144 -24.23 9.18 -23.09
N ARG A 145 -25.44 8.93 -23.56
CA ARG A 145 -26.28 7.76 -23.19
C ARG A 145 -26.23 6.65 -24.22
N GLU A 146 -25.39 6.76 -25.25
CA GLU A 146 -25.16 5.65 -26.17
C GLU A 146 -24.35 4.56 -25.47
N PRO A 147 -24.67 3.27 -25.66
CA PRO A 147 -24.00 2.18 -24.92
C PRO A 147 -22.49 2.06 -25.23
N VAL A 148 -22.09 2.50 -26.41
CA VAL A 148 -20.69 2.53 -26.86
C VAL A 148 -20.48 3.70 -27.79
N ILE A 149 -19.45 4.50 -27.57
CA ILE A 149 -19.08 5.62 -28.44
C ILE A 149 -17.61 5.52 -28.86
N LYS A 150 -17.31 6.14 -30.02
CA LYS A 150 -15.92 6.36 -30.45
C LYS A 150 -15.57 7.83 -30.34
N VAL A 151 -14.41 8.10 -29.78
CA VAL A 151 -13.79 9.44 -29.75
C VAL A 151 -12.35 9.28 -30.26
N GLY A 152 -12.06 9.75 -31.45
CA GLY A 152 -10.83 9.43 -32.17
C GLY A 152 -10.74 7.91 -32.45
N GLU A 153 -9.65 7.28 -32.06
CA GLU A 153 -9.46 5.84 -32.20
C GLU A 153 -9.97 5.04 -30.97
N ALA A 154 -10.24 5.73 -29.87
CA ALA A 154 -10.68 5.08 -28.64
C ALA A 154 -12.19 4.83 -28.60
N THR A 155 -12.58 3.72 -28.04
CA THR A 155 -13.97 3.32 -27.79
C THR A 155 -14.25 3.37 -26.29
N TYR A 156 -15.36 3.99 -25.90
CA TYR A 156 -15.72 4.20 -24.52
C TYR A 156 -17.11 3.62 -24.18
N LEU A 157 -17.26 3.23 -22.93
CA LEU A 157 -18.55 3.08 -22.23
C LEU A 157 -18.80 4.38 -21.48
N PRO A 158 -19.73 5.26 -21.95
CA PRO A 158 -19.93 6.55 -21.31
C PRO A 158 -20.46 6.42 -19.88
N THR A 159 -19.99 7.32 -19.01
CA THR A 159 -20.38 7.33 -17.60
C THR A 159 -21.89 7.55 -17.42
N ALA A 160 -22.50 8.47 -18.21
CA ALA A 160 -23.94 8.70 -18.14
C ALA A 160 -24.76 7.45 -18.54
N TYR A 161 -24.32 6.69 -19.55
CA TYR A 161 -24.95 5.42 -19.89
C TYR A 161 -24.85 4.42 -18.73
N GLN A 162 -23.69 4.29 -18.13
CA GLN A 162 -23.49 3.37 -16.99
C GLN A 162 -24.39 3.74 -15.81
N ILE A 163 -24.57 5.04 -15.51
CA ILE A 163 -25.40 5.51 -14.40
C ILE A 163 -26.89 5.37 -14.74
N GLN A 164 -27.33 5.93 -15.85
CA GLN A 164 -28.76 6.13 -16.14
C GLN A 164 -29.43 4.90 -16.78
N ASP A 165 -28.65 4.03 -17.44
CA ASP A 165 -29.18 2.87 -18.16
C ASP A 165 -28.74 1.54 -17.57
N MET A 166 -27.57 1.51 -16.88
CA MET A 166 -27.02 0.31 -16.24
C MET A 166 -27.03 0.40 -14.70
N HIS A 167 -27.48 1.51 -14.12
CA HIS A 167 -27.65 1.76 -12.68
C HIS A 167 -26.34 1.62 -11.85
N VAL A 168 -25.18 1.84 -12.48
CA VAL A 168 -23.89 1.81 -11.81
C VAL A 168 -23.71 3.09 -11.00
N THR A 169 -23.30 2.94 -9.73
CA THR A 169 -23.17 4.07 -8.82
C THR A 169 -21.80 4.17 -8.14
N THR A 170 -20.86 3.27 -8.45
CA THR A 170 -19.52 3.26 -7.85
C THR A 170 -18.46 3.19 -8.94
N PHE A 171 -17.49 4.11 -8.89
CA PHE A 171 -16.49 4.28 -9.95
C PHE A 171 -15.08 4.43 -9.41
N ILE A 172 -14.13 3.79 -10.07
CA ILE A 172 -12.71 4.16 -9.92
C ILE A 172 -12.44 5.38 -10.80
N ALA A 173 -11.78 6.35 -10.20
CA ALA A 173 -11.38 7.60 -10.83
C ALA A 173 -9.85 7.60 -11.04
N ALA A 174 -9.38 6.88 -12.03
CA ALA A 174 -8.00 6.94 -12.48
C ALA A 174 -7.80 8.16 -13.40
N LEU A 175 -7.86 9.36 -12.83
CA LEU A 175 -7.86 10.62 -13.56
C LEU A 175 -6.51 11.34 -13.44
N THR A 176 -5.98 11.79 -14.54
CA THR A 176 -4.90 12.78 -14.60
C THR A 176 -5.51 14.10 -15.04
N GLY A 177 -5.26 15.16 -14.32
CA GLY A 177 -5.81 16.48 -14.63
C GLY A 177 -5.55 17.44 -13.46
N ALA A 178 -5.80 18.74 -13.66
CA ALA A 178 -5.73 19.67 -12.56
C ALA A 178 -6.77 19.30 -11.49
N PRO A 179 -6.50 19.48 -10.21
CA PRO A 179 -7.45 19.18 -9.13
C PRO A 179 -8.83 19.81 -9.35
N LYS A 180 -8.87 21.04 -9.88
CA LYS A 180 -10.13 21.71 -10.24
C LYS A 180 -10.92 20.96 -11.31
N ASP A 181 -10.26 20.49 -12.36
CA ASP A 181 -10.92 19.78 -13.45
C ASP A 181 -11.54 18.47 -12.97
N GLN A 182 -10.89 17.80 -12.01
CA GLN A 182 -11.42 16.59 -11.37
C GLN A 182 -12.65 16.89 -10.51
N LEU A 183 -12.60 17.94 -9.70
CA LEU A 183 -13.74 18.39 -8.89
C LEU A 183 -14.93 18.73 -9.79
N ASP A 184 -14.72 19.50 -10.86
CA ASP A 184 -15.78 19.88 -11.80
C ASP A 184 -16.35 18.62 -12.50
N LEU A 185 -15.51 17.64 -12.83
CA LEU A 185 -15.94 16.37 -13.41
C LEU A 185 -16.79 15.56 -12.42
N PHE A 186 -16.36 15.45 -11.16
CA PHE A 186 -17.13 14.75 -10.14
C PHE A 186 -18.48 15.42 -9.88
N ASN A 187 -18.52 16.74 -9.78
CA ASN A 187 -19.77 17.48 -9.67
C ASN A 187 -20.70 17.22 -10.87
N LYS A 188 -20.15 17.14 -12.10
CA LYS A 188 -20.94 16.79 -13.28
C LYS A 188 -21.50 15.37 -13.20
N ILE A 189 -20.70 14.40 -12.78
CA ILE A 189 -21.16 13.00 -12.64
C ILE A 189 -22.21 12.90 -11.53
N GLN A 190 -22.06 13.62 -10.42
CA GLN A 190 -23.10 13.70 -9.38
C GLN A 190 -24.42 14.26 -9.95
N SER A 191 -24.38 15.29 -10.81
CA SER A 191 -25.59 15.82 -11.43
C SER A 191 -26.28 14.81 -12.36
N ILE A 192 -25.50 13.93 -13.01
CA ILE A 192 -26.05 12.84 -13.83
C ILE A 192 -26.70 11.76 -12.94
N ALA A 193 -26.10 11.46 -11.78
CA ALA A 193 -26.60 10.50 -10.81
C ALA A 193 -27.91 11.03 -10.15
N GLU A 194 -27.94 12.31 -9.80
CA GLU A 194 -29.12 12.97 -9.21
C GLU A 194 -30.30 12.99 -10.17
N ASP A 195 -30.07 13.01 -11.51
CA ASP A 195 -31.09 12.95 -12.56
C ASP A 195 -31.57 11.51 -12.85
N THR A 196 -31.37 10.56 -11.94
CA THR A 196 -31.93 9.19 -12.03
C THR A 196 -33.20 9.05 -11.20
N PRO A 197 -34.05 8.04 -11.45
CA PRO A 197 -35.31 7.89 -10.73
C PRO A 197 -35.25 7.80 -9.20
N LEU A 198 -34.11 7.41 -8.64
CA LEU A 198 -33.89 7.27 -7.19
C LEU A 198 -32.81 8.21 -6.66
N GLY A 199 -32.14 8.99 -7.51
CA GLY A 199 -31.14 9.98 -7.12
C GLY A 199 -29.97 9.40 -6.33
N ILE A 200 -29.60 8.11 -6.53
CA ILE A 200 -28.53 7.46 -5.79
C ILE A 200 -27.20 8.09 -6.20
N PRO A 201 -26.45 8.71 -5.26
CA PRO A 201 -25.22 9.44 -5.59
C PRO A 201 -24.10 8.52 -6.07
N ALA A 202 -23.24 9.03 -6.94
CA ALA A 202 -22.05 8.35 -7.37
C ALA A 202 -20.99 8.33 -6.25
N THR A 203 -20.26 7.23 -6.13
CA THR A 203 -19.08 7.10 -5.25
C THR A 203 -17.83 7.04 -6.10
N PHE A 204 -16.80 7.82 -5.74
CA PHE A 204 -15.54 7.88 -6.46
C PHE A 204 -14.42 7.34 -5.59
N SER A 205 -13.67 6.38 -6.13
CA SER A 205 -12.51 5.77 -5.48
C SER A 205 -11.24 6.10 -6.24
N GLY A 206 -10.12 6.21 -5.55
CA GLY A 206 -8.82 6.36 -6.16
C GLY A 206 -7.81 5.36 -5.62
N ASP A 207 -6.82 5.01 -6.44
CA ASP A 207 -5.71 4.18 -6.01
C ASP A 207 -4.51 5.07 -5.67
N ARG A 208 -4.31 5.32 -4.39
CA ARG A 208 -3.27 6.19 -3.91
C ARG A 208 -1.87 5.63 -4.14
N SER A 209 -1.73 4.31 -4.13
CA SER A 209 -0.46 3.63 -4.36
C SER A 209 0.13 3.89 -5.75
N TYR A 210 -0.70 4.29 -6.71
CA TYR A 210 -0.32 4.54 -8.10
C TYR A 210 -0.36 6.02 -8.49
N ASN A 211 -0.51 6.94 -7.53
CA ASN A 211 -0.54 8.40 -7.76
C ASN A 211 -1.49 8.86 -8.87
N THR A 212 -2.69 8.31 -8.88
CA THR A 212 -3.71 8.67 -9.86
C THR A 212 -4.52 9.92 -9.47
N TRP A 213 -4.03 10.69 -8.51
CA TRP A 213 -4.72 11.79 -7.86
C TRP A 213 -4.32 13.16 -8.43
N GLY A 214 -4.57 13.41 -9.70
CA GLY A 214 -4.59 14.75 -10.25
C GLY A 214 -3.48 15.71 -9.80
N GLY A 215 -2.23 15.26 -9.75
CA GLY A 215 -1.11 16.09 -9.40
C GLY A 215 -0.89 16.31 -7.90
N MET A 216 -1.62 15.63 -7.02
CA MET A 216 -1.30 15.62 -5.59
C MET A 216 -0.09 14.72 -5.34
N ILE A 217 0.85 15.24 -4.55
CA ILE A 217 2.14 14.58 -4.29
C ILE A 217 2.19 14.22 -2.82
N ASP A 218 2.35 12.94 -2.53
CA ASP A 218 2.37 12.40 -1.17
C ASP A 218 3.71 11.77 -0.82
N MET A 219 3.97 11.61 0.47
CA MET A 219 5.08 10.77 0.93
C MET A 219 4.84 9.32 0.54
N PRO A 220 5.87 8.60 0.06
CA PRO A 220 5.75 7.18 -0.23
C PRO A 220 5.43 6.39 1.04
N HIS A 221 4.56 5.38 0.94
CA HIS A 221 4.23 4.49 2.07
C HIS A 221 5.46 3.81 2.66
N TYR A 222 6.41 3.43 1.81
CA TYR A 222 7.66 2.86 2.28
C TYR A 222 8.45 3.82 3.18
N ALA A 223 8.49 5.13 2.86
CA ALA A 223 9.10 6.12 3.72
C ALA A 223 8.38 6.25 5.07
N LEU A 224 7.04 6.19 5.05
CA LEU A 224 6.24 6.18 6.28
C LEU A 224 6.51 4.91 7.12
N GLY A 225 6.72 3.77 6.46
CA GLY A 225 7.12 2.54 7.14
C GLY A 225 8.49 2.64 7.80
N VAL A 226 9.51 3.13 7.08
CA VAL A 226 10.88 3.29 7.60
C VAL A 226 10.96 4.31 8.74
N ALA A 227 10.07 5.30 8.75
CA ALA A 227 10.00 6.30 9.83
C ALA A 227 9.59 5.72 11.19
N HIS A 228 8.94 4.55 11.21
CA HIS A 228 8.54 3.85 12.45
C HIS A 228 7.69 4.70 13.42
N ASP A 229 6.92 5.65 12.90
CA ASP A 229 6.09 6.56 13.69
C ASP A 229 4.61 6.51 13.25
N PRO A 230 3.79 5.65 13.89
CA PRO A 230 2.37 5.53 13.56
C PRO A 230 1.56 6.80 13.86
N ASP A 231 1.98 7.62 14.82
CA ASP A 231 1.31 8.89 15.13
C ASP A 231 1.59 9.94 14.04
N LEU A 232 2.83 10.02 13.55
CA LEU A 232 3.20 10.88 12.43
C LEU A 232 2.48 10.44 11.15
N LEU A 233 2.44 9.13 10.88
CA LEU A 233 1.69 8.56 9.77
C LEU A 233 0.21 8.94 9.86
N TYR A 234 -0.45 8.71 11.00
CA TYR A 234 -1.85 9.05 11.21
C TYR A 234 -2.12 10.53 10.95
N ASN A 235 -1.30 11.43 11.50
CA ASN A 235 -1.47 12.87 11.35
C ASN A 235 -1.31 13.32 9.89
N LEU A 236 -0.25 12.87 9.21
CA LEU A 236 0.03 13.24 7.82
C LEU A 236 -1.03 12.67 6.86
N VAL A 237 -1.39 11.41 7.01
CA VAL A 237 -2.42 10.76 6.18
C VAL A 237 -3.80 11.37 6.41
N SER A 238 -4.10 11.81 7.63
CA SER A 238 -5.34 12.55 7.92
C SER A 238 -5.43 13.85 7.12
N GLU A 239 -4.33 14.59 6.96
CA GLU A 239 -4.31 15.80 6.13
C GLU A 239 -4.48 15.47 4.64
N TYR A 240 -3.85 14.42 4.15
CA TYR A 240 -4.04 13.94 2.79
C TYR A 240 -5.48 13.47 2.51
N ALA A 241 -6.12 12.82 3.49
CA ALA A 241 -7.52 12.42 3.40
C ALA A 241 -8.46 13.63 3.27
N LYS A 242 -8.23 14.69 4.07
CA LYS A 242 -9.01 15.94 3.97
C LYS A 242 -8.91 16.57 2.58
N GLU A 243 -7.70 16.62 2.00
CA GLU A 243 -7.48 17.13 0.64
C GLU A 243 -8.28 16.30 -0.38
N SER A 244 -8.26 14.98 -0.27
CA SER A 244 -8.96 14.06 -1.16
C SER A 244 -10.47 14.19 -1.08
N VAL A 245 -11.02 14.24 0.14
CA VAL A 245 -12.46 14.44 0.38
C VAL A 245 -12.92 15.79 -0.16
N ALA A 246 -12.12 16.84 0.01
CA ALA A 246 -12.44 18.18 -0.51
C ALA A 246 -12.49 18.21 -2.04
N LEU A 247 -11.74 17.36 -2.74
CA LEU A 247 -11.80 17.21 -4.20
C LEU A 247 -12.97 16.34 -4.67
N GLY A 248 -13.68 15.67 -3.77
CA GLY A 248 -14.85 14.84 -4.09
C GLY A 248 -14.58 13.34 -4.16
N TYR A 249 -13.41 12.88 -3.77
CA TYR A 249 -13.17 11.46 -3.58
C TYR A 249 -13.85 10.96 -2.31
N HIS A 250 -14.29 9.70 -2.34
CA HIS A 250 -15.03 9.06 -1.26
C HIS A 250 -14.28 7.88 -0.64
N GLN A 251 -13.42 7.23 -1.43
CA GLN A 251 -12.73 6.01 -1.07
C GLN A 251 -11.30 6.01 -1.57
N VAL A 252 -10.44 5.31 -0.84
CA VAL A 252 -9.04 5.07 -1.21
C VAL A 252 -8.74 3.58 -1.18
N PHE A 253 -8.14 3.06 -2.25
CA PHE A 253 -7.58 1.70 -2.27
C PHE A 253 -6.31 1.68 -1.45
N HIS A 254 -6.46 1.33 -0.19
CA HIS A 254 -5.38 1.39 0.77
C HIS A 254 -5.69 0.48 1.97
N GLY A 255 -4.65 0.17 2.75
CA GLY A 255 -4.80 -0.68 3.93
C GLY A 255 -4.38 -2.11 3.61
N TYR A 256 -3.08 -2.32 3.64
CA TYR A 256 -2.45 -3.58 3.30
C TYR A 256 -2.30 -4.43 4.56
N GLY A 257 -3.40 -5.05 5.00
CA GLY A 257 -3.34 -5.98 6.15
C GLY A 257 -2.53 -7.25 5.88
N ASP A 258 -2.15 -7.49 4.64
CA ASP A 258 -1.53 -8.74 4.17
C ASP A 258 -0.24 -8.56 3.36
N GLU A 259 0.19 -7.33 3.08
CA GLU A 259 1.39 -7.09 2.28
C GLU A 259 2.67 -7.19 3.11
N ILE A 260 2.97 -8.39 3.56
CA ILE A 260 4.27 -8.72 4.13
C ILE A 260 5.35 -8.49 3.07
N GLY A 261 6.40 -7.76 3.44
CA GLY A 261 7.53 -7.47 2.56
C GLY A 261 7.30 -6.30 1.61
N SER A 262 6.30 -5.44 1.84
CA SER A 262 6.06 -4.27 1.00
C SER A 262 6.25 -2.95 1.77
N TRP A 263 5.15 -2.30 2.14
CA TRP A 263 5.20 -0.91 2.63
C TRP A 263 5.67 -0.79 4.09
N TYR A 264 5.34 -1.77 4.93
CA TYR A 264 5.62 -1.76 6.37
C TYR A 264 6.49 -2.93 6.83
N GLY A 265 7.27 -3.53 5.91
CA GLY A 265 8.25 -4.56 6.24
C GLY A 265 7.65 -5.96 6.42
N ASP A 266 8.27 -6.77 7.27
CA ASP A 266 7.96 -8.18 7.46
C ASP A 266 7.40 -8.51 8.85
N ASP A 267 7.50 -7.61 9.82
CA ASP A 267 6.93 -7.80 11.17
C ASP A 267 5.42 -7.62 11.13
N VAL A 268 4.68 -8.71 11.36
CA VAL A 268 3.21 -8.71 11.30
C VAL A 268 2.56 -7.80 12.35
N ASN A 269 3.18 -7.58 13.50
CA ASN A 269 2.65 -6.69 14.53
C ASN A 269 2.86 -5.23 14.11
N TYR A 270 4.01 -4.92 13.55
CA TYR A 270 4.29 -3.59 13.02
C TYR A 270 3.42 -3.26 11.81
N ILE A 271 3.26 -4.21 10.87
CA ILE A 271 2.30 -4.07 9.76
C ILE A 271 0.90 -3.80 10.28
N ALA A 272 0.46 -4.52 11.31
CA ALA A 272 -0.86 -4.34 11.92
C ALA A 272 -1.00 -2.95 12.55
N GLU A 273 0.00 -2.46 13.28
CA GLU A 273 0.01 -1.14 13.90
C GLU A 273 -0.07 -0.01 12.87
N MET A 274 0.81 -0.03 11.86
CA MET A 274 0.86 0.97 10.82
C MET A 274 -0.39 0.96 9.94
N SER A 275 -0.85 -0.21 9.53
CA SER A 275 -2.08 -0.36 8.72
C SER A 275 -3.33 0.08 9.47
N ALA A 276 -3.40 -0.17 10.78
CA ALA A 276 -4.50 0.31 11.61
C ALA A 276 -4.48 1.84 11.77
N ALA A 277 -3.30 2.43 12.02
CA ALA A 277 -3.14 3.87 12.13
C ALA A 277 -3.55 4.59 10.83
N GLU A 278 -3.14 4.06 9.70
CA GLU A 278 -3.45 4.60 8.39
C GLU A 278 -4.94 4.41 8.04
N THR A 279 -5.51 3.24 8.26
CA THR A 279 -6.95 2.99 8.10
C THR A 279 -7.75 4.00 8.92
N LYS A 280 -7.38 4.17 10.19
CA LYS A 280 -8.05 5.11 11.08
C LYS A 280 -7.91 6.56 10.61
N ALA A 281 -6.75 6.95 10.08
CA ALA A 281 -6.53 8.28 9.54
C ALA A 281 -7.52 8.61 8.40
N TYR A 282 -7.79 7.66 7.52
CA TYR A 282 -8.78 7.82 6.45
C TYR A 282 -10.21 7.87 7.00
N GLU A 283 -10.60 6.88 7.79
CA GLU A 283 -11.98 6.75 8.29
C GLU A 283 -12.39 7.95 9.16
N ASP A 284 -11.50 8.45 10.01
CA ASP A 284 -11.77 9.61 10.87
C ASP A 284 -12.02 10.92 10.07
N GLN A 285 -11.58 10.97 8.80
CA GLN A 285 -11.83 12.11 7.91
C GLN A 285 -13.02 11.89 6.96
N GLY A 286 -13.76 10.80 7.12
CA GLY A 286 -14.87 10.45 6.22
C GLY A 286 -14.41 10.02 4.83
N PHE A 287 -13.18 9.54 4.71
CA PHE A 287 -12.59 8.99 3.51
C PHE A 287 -12.49 7.47 3.69
N GLN A 288 -13.41 6.72 3.11
CA GLN A 288 -13.51 5.29 3.39
C GLN A 288 -12.30 4.52 2.86
N SER A 289 -11.65 3.77 3.73
CA SER A 289 -10.57 2.87 3.36
C SER A 289 -11.10 1.62 2.66
N HIS A 290 -10.37 1.16 1.65
CA HIS A 290 -10.64 -0.02 0.87
C HIS A 290 -9.43 -0.95 0.96
N SER A 291 -9.38 -1.73 2.03
CA SER A 291 -8.25 -2.58 2.35
C SER A 291 -8.11 -3.76 1.37
N LYS A 292 -6.88 -4.08 0.98
CA LYS A 292 -6.59 -5.08 -0.06
C LYS A 292 -5.26 -5.82 0.18
N HIS A 293 -5.10 -7.02 -0.32
CA HIS A 293 -6.08 -7.91 -0.97
C HIS A 293 -6.39 -9.08 -0.06
N PHE A 294 -7.64 -9.24 0.36
CA PHE A 294 -8.02 -10.29 1.30
C PHE A 294 -7.96 -11.68 0.62
N ILE A 295 -7.21 -12.65 1.11
CA ILE A 295 -6.54 -12.71 2.39
C ILE A 295 -5.01 -12.53 2.28
N ALA A 296 -4.43 -12.66 1.08
CA ALA A 296 -3.01 -12.52 0.82
C ALA A 296 -2.73 -12.17 -0.63
N ARG A 297 -1.67 -11.43 -0.93
CA ARG A 297 -1.35 -11.00 -2.29
C ARG A 297 -0.69 -12.07 -3.15
N GLY A 298 -1.00 -12.05 -4.44
CA GLY A 298 -0.86 -13.12 -5.44
C GLY A 298 0.51 -13.67 -5.82
N GLY A 299 1.65 -13.04 -5.54
CA GLY A 299 2.97 -13.60 -5.87
C GLY A 299 3.40 -14.73 -4.91
N ARG A 300 2.70 -14.88 -3.83
CA ARG A 300 2.97 -15.78 -2.70
C ARG A 300 2.17 -17.08 -2.74
N ASN A 301 1.42 -17.30 -3.82
CA ASN A 301 0.56 -18.49 -4.01
C ASN A 301 1.30 -19.82 -3.95
N ALA A 302 2.55 -19.86 -4.40
CA ALA A 302 3.39 -21.05 -4.30
C ALA A 302 3.62 -21.46 -2.85
N TYR A 303 3.52 -20.53 -1.94
CA TYR A 303 3.80 -20.70 -0.52
C TYR A 303 2.61 -21.27 0.26
N VAL A 304 1.41 -20.71 0.03
CA VAL A 304 0.16 -21.22 0.63
C VAL A 304 -0.08 -22.68 0.25
N ASN A 305 0.33 -23.06 -0.96
CA ASN A 305 0.19 -24.43 -1.45
C ASN A 305 1.24 -25.40 -0.91
N ALA A 306 2.34 -24.92 -0.34
CA ALA A 306 3.49 -25.74 0.01
C ALA A 306 3.61 -26.10 1.49
N LYS A 307 3.10 -25.28 2.41
CA LYS A 307 3.29 -25.51 3.87
C LYS A 307 2.02 -25.19 4.66
N SER A 308 1.88 -25.74 5.84
CA SER A 308 0.69 -25.74 6.70
C SER A 308 -0.14 -24.45 6.63
N PRO A 309 -1.33 -24.44 6.05
CA PRO A 309 -2.18 -23.25 5.93
C PRO A 309 -2.49 -22.56 7.27
N ALA A 310 -2.48 -23.33 8.35
CA ALA A 310 -2.86 -22.85 9.68
C ALA A 310 -1.91 -21.75 10.20
N ASN A 311 -0.60 -21.93 10.06
CA ASN A 311 0.37 -20.98 10.63
C ASN A 311 0.46 -19.67 9.83
N LEU A 312 0.29 -19.74 8.51
CA LEU A 312 0.26 -18.55 7.64
C LEU A 312 -1.02 -17.74 7.84
N LEU A 313 -2.15 -18.43 7.97
CA LEU A 313 -3.43 -17.79 8.22
C LEU A 313 -3.40 -16.99 9.53
N ASP A 314 -2.84 -17.56 10.61
CA ASP A 314 -2.73 -16.87 11.89
C ASP A 314 -1.91 -15.57 11.76
N SER A 315 -0.82 -15.57 10.99
CA SER A 315 0.00 -14.38 10.76
C SER A 315 -0.74 -13.31 9.94
N TRP A 316 -1.41 -13.69 8.86
CA TRP A 316 -2.16 -12.74 8.03
C TRP A 316 -3.36 -12.14 8.76
N LEU A 317 -4.01 -12.92 9.62
CA LEU A 317 -5.16 -12.44 10.38
C LEU A 317 -4.80 -11.36 11.42
N VAL A 318 -3.53 -11.22 11.81
CA VAL A 318 -3.09 -10.14 12.70
C VAL A 318 -3.31 -8.78 12.03
N GLY A 319 -2.80 -8.56 10.83
CA GLY A 319 -2.98 -7.32 10.08
C GLY A 319 -4.44 -7.09 9.68
N TRP A 320 -5.13 -8.12 9.18
CA TRP A 320 -6.54 -8.02 8.81
C TRP A 320 -7.44 -7.68 9.98
N LYS A 321 -7.18 -8.28 11.15
CA LYS A 321 -7.90 -7.91 12.35
C LYS A 321 -7.69 -6.45 12.72
N ALA A 322 -6.47 -5.98 12.62
CA ALA A 322 -6.13 -4.60 12.95
C ALA A 322 -6.88 -3.58 12.06
N VAL A 323 -6.91 -3.79 10.73
CA VAL A 323 -7.63 -2.89 9.81
C VAL A 323 -9.14 -2.99 9.96
N VAL A 324 -9.69 -4.18 10.26
CA VAL A 324 -11.13 -4.35 10.55
C VAL A 324 -11.51 -3.64 11.86
N ASP A 325 -10.70 -3.78 12.91
CA ASP A 325 -10.92 -3.10 14.19
C ASP A 325 -10.74 -1.57 14.07
N ALA A 326 -9.87 -1.10 13.15
CA ALA A 326 -9.69 0.31 12.83
C ALA A 326 -10.86 0.90 12.03
N GLY A 327 -11.76 0.07 11.53
CA GLY A 327 -13.02 0.49 10.91
C GLY A 327 -13.05 0.48 9.40
N THR A 328 -12.17 -0.24 8.70
CA THR A 328 -12.20 -0.31 7.23
C THR A 328 -13.61 -0.63 6.72
N GLN A 329 -14.08 0.16 5.76
CA GLN A 329 -15.45 0.04 5.23
C GLN A 329 -15.50 -0.87 4.00
N TRP A 330 -14.39 -1.02 3.29
CA TRP A 330 -14.32 -1.83 2.07
C TRP A 330 -13.13 -2.79 2.14
N VAL A 331 -13.33 -3.98 1.59
CA VAL A 331 -12.29 -5.00 1.45
C VAL A 331 -12.27 -5.49 0.00
N MET A 332 -11.10 -5.47 -0.62
CA MET A 332 -10.89 -6.07 -1.94
C MET A 332 -10.37 -7.49 -1.81
N THR A 333 -10.88 -8.38 -2.63
CA THR A 333 -10.47 -9.78 -2.65
C THR A 333 -9.07 -9.95 -3.22
N ASN A 334 -8.38 -11.02 -2.81
CA ASN A 334 -7.36 -11.61 -3.67
C ASN A 334 -8.04 -12.60 -4.62
N ASN A 335 -8.02 -12.31 -5.90
CA ASN A 335 -8.72 -13.15 -6.88
C ASN A 335 -8.14 -14.57 -7.01
N ASN A 336 -6.89 -14.77 -6.63
CA ASN A 336 -6.17 -16.03 -6.85
C ASN A 336 -6.04 -16.87 -5.58
N VAL A 337 -6.11 -16.27 -4.40
CA VAL A 337 -5.84 -16.94 -3.11
C VAL A 337 -7.07 -16.97 -2.23
N GLY A 338 -7.52 -18.17 -1.90
CA GLY A 338 -8.48 -18.46 -0.84
C GLY A 338 -7.86 -19.37 0.21
N VAL A 339 -8.55 -19.58 1.32
CA VAL A 339 -8.09 -20.50 2.39
C VAL A 339 -8.29 -21.97 2.02
N THR A 340 -9.19 -22.26 1.11
CA THR A 340 -9.42 -23.62 0.59
C THR A 340 -8.41 -23.93 -0.52
N PRO A 341 -7.53 -24.93 -0.36
CA PRO A 341 -6.52 -25.26 -1.35
C PRO A 341 -7.12 -25.53 -2.73
N GLY A 342 -6.61 -24.82 -3.76
CA GLY A 342 -7.03 -25.00 -5.15
C GLY A 342 -8.32 -24.25 -5.53
N VAL A 343 -8.98 -23.57 -4.60
CA VAL A 343 -10.12 -22.68 -4.86
C VAL A 343 -9.64 -21.25 -4.95
N GLN A 344 -10.13 -20.52 -5.94
CA GLN A 344 -9.78 -19.10 -6.10
C GLN A 344 -10.49 -18.24 -5.05
N GLY A 345 -9.80 -17.20 -4.57
CA GLY A 345 -10.25 -16.39 -3.44
C GLY A 345 -11.67 -15.87 -3.59
N TYR A 346 -12.03 -15.31 -4.74
CA TYR A 346 -13.36 -14.74 -4.96
C TYR A 346 -14.52 -15.78 -5.05
N MET A 347 -14.22 -17.07 -5.11
CA MET A 347 -15.21 -18.16 -5.11
C MET A 347 -15.18 -18.98 -3.82
N ASP A 348 -14.25 -18.69 -2.93
CA ASP A 348 -14.03 -19.48 -1.71
C ASP A 348 -14.84 -18.92 -0.55
N LYS A 349 -16.00 -19.53 -0.31
CA LYS A 349 -16.88 -19.13 0.79
C LYS A 349 -16.19 -19.17 2.16
N ASP A 350 -15.31 -20.15 2.41
CA ASP A 350 -14.64 -20.30 3.69
C ASP A 350 -13.74 -19.08 4.00
N THR A 351 -13.16 -18.46 2.94
CA THR A 351 -12.41 -17.20 3.05
C THR A 351 -13.28 -16.08 3.61
N TYR A 352 -14.51 -15.90 3.13
CA TYR A 352 -15.39 -14.81 3.61
C TYR A 352 -16.12 -15.17 4.90
N ASP A 353 -16.29 -16.44 5.21
CA ASP A 353 -16.77 -16.88 6.54
C ASP A 353 -15.74 -16.50 7.64
N ILE A 354 -14.44 -16.52 7.33
CA ILE A 354 -13.41 -15.97 8.23
C ILE A 354 -13.54 -14.45 8.34
N LEU A 355 -13.63 -13.74 7.22
CA LEU A 355 -13.73 -12.27 7.23
C LEU A 355 -14.95 -11.79 8.02
N ARG A 356 -16.13 -12.34 7.72
CA ARG A 356 -17.39 -11.91 8.35
C ARG A 356 -17.65 -12.56 9.72
N GLY A 357 -17.29 -13.82 9.86
CA GLY A 357 -17.54 -14.59 11.10
C GLY A 357 -16.43 -14.39 12.14
N THR A 358 -15.18 -14.65 11.79
CA THR A 358 -14.05 -14.60 12.73
C THR A 358 -13.61 -13.14 13.01
N LEU A 359 -13.43 -12.34 11.96
CA LEU A 359 -13.01 -10.94 12.10
C LEU A 359 -14.17 -9.99 12.37
N GLY A 360 -15.42 -10.43 12.16
CA GLY A 360 -16.62 -9.64 12.44
C GLY A 360 -16.90 -8.50 11.46
N TYR A 361 -16.27 -8.54 10.27
CA TYR A 361 -16.41 -7.51 9.26
C TYR A 361 -17.83 -7.33 8.75
N LYS A 362 -18.31 -6.08 8.61
CA LYS A 362 -19.68 -5.73 8.20
C LYS A 362 -19.75 -4.93 6.90
N GLY A 363 -18.62 -4.45 6.40
CA GLY A 363 -18.54 -3.60 5.21
C GLY A 363 -18.71 -4.37 3.90
N VAL A 364 -18.35 -3.70 2.82
CA VAL A 364 -18.47 -4.20 1.44
C VAL A 364 -17.24 -5.01 1.05
N VAL A 365 -17.44 -6.11 0.36
CA VAL A 365 -16.37 -6.91 -0.28
C VAL A 365 -16.48 -6.72 -1.78
N CYS A 366 -15.41 -6.27 -2.45
CA CYS A 366 -15.38 -6.17 -3.90
C CYS A 366 -14.29 -7.07 -4.51
N LEU A 367 -14.46 -7.45 -5.76
CA LEU A 367 -13.44 -8.15 -6.53
C LEU A 367 -12.24 -7.26 -6.81
N ASP A 368 -11.04 -7.86 -6.86
CA ASP A 368 -9.86 -7.20 -7.43
C ASP A 368 -9.99 -7.05 -8.95
N TRP A 369 -9.28 -6.06 -9.51
CA TRP A 369 -9.26 -5.71 -10.94
C TRP A 369 -8.32 -6.63 -11.73
N PRO A 370 -8.61 -6.83 -12.99
CA PRO A 370 -9.87 -6.61 -13.69
C PRO A 370 -10.76 -7.87 -13.63
N LEU A 371 -12.06 -7.68 -13.50
CA LEU A 371 -12.99 -8.77 -13.80
C LEU A 371 -12.97 -8.99 -15.31
N ASP A 372 -12.28 -10.01 -15.74
CA ASP A 372 -12.27 -10.45 -17.14
C ASP A 372 -13.30 -11.58 -17.30
N ILE A 373 -14.40 -11.29 -18.00
CA ILE A 373 -15.44 -12.30 -18.26
C ILE A 373 -14.82 -13.54 -18.89
N ALA A 374 -13.89 -13.37 -19.84
CA ALA A 374 -13.24 -14.50 -20.49
C ALA A 374 -12.39 -15.30 -19.49
N SER A 375 -11.62 -14.61 -18.65
CA SER A 375 -10.82 -15.28 -17.61
C SER A 375 -11.70 -15.90 -16.54
N LEU A 376 -12.81 -15.25 -16.16
CA LEU A 376 -13.79 -15.82 -15.24
C LEU A 376 -14.35 -17.14 -15.79
N MET A 377 -14.59 -17.22 -17.10
CA MET A 377 -15.11 -18.41 -17.77
C MET A 377 -14.06 -19.52 -17.96
N THR A 378 -12.78 -19.17 -18.01
CA THR A 378 -11.68 -20.12 -18.19
C THR A 378 -11.06 -20.62 -16.90
N LYS A 379 -11.44 -20.04 -15.76
CA LYS A 379 -10.90 -20.43 -14.45
C LYS A 379 -11.32 -21.85 -14.09
N THR A 380 -10.39 -22.58 -13.49
CA THR A 380 -10.54 -23.96 -13.06
C THR A 380 -10.43 -24.05 -11.54
N GLY A 381 -11.09 -24.99 -10.96
CA GLY A 381 -11.04 -25.27 -9.53
C GLY A 381 -12.15 -26.23 -9.16
N VAL A 382 -11.96 -26.95 -8.06
CA VAL A 382 -12.97 -27.87 -7.53
C VAL A 382 -13.35 -27.40 -6.14
N LEU A 383 -14.61 -27.02 -5.97
CA LEU A 383 -15.15 -26.60 -4.69
C LEU A 383 -15.18 -27.76 -3.68
N ALA A 384 -15.36 -27.45 -2.40
CA ALA A 384 -15.39 -28.43 -1.32
C ALA A 384 -16.49 -29.49 -1.51
N ASP A 385 -17.57 -29.15 -2.19
CA ASP A 385 -18.67 -30.07 -2.53
C ASP A 385 -18.40 -30.95 -3.78
N GLY A 386 -17.23 -30.77 -4.42
CA GLY A 386 -16.84 -31.50 -5.64
C GLY A 386 -17.26 -30.82 -6.95
N THR A 387 -17.87 -29.65 -6.93
CA THR A 387 -18.25 -28.92 -8.14
C THR A 387 -17.01 -28.40 -8.86
N ASP A 388 -16.85 -28.78 -10.13
CA ASP A 388 -15.82 -28.24 -11.02
C ASP A 388 -16.30 -26.89 -11.58
N VAL A 389 -15.64 -25.81 -11.16
CA VAL A 389 -15.97 -24.43 -11.56
C VAL A 389 -15.90 -24.24 -13.08
N SER A 390 -15.05 -24.99 -13.78
CA SER A 390 -14.92 -24.90 -15.23
C SER A 390 -16.19 -25.34 -15.99
N THR A 391 -17.06 -26.10 -15.33
CA THR A 391 -18.32 -26.58 -15.90
C THR A 391 -19.51 -25.66 -15.70
N LEU A 392 -19.37 -24.64 -14.88
CA LEU A 392 -20.45 -23.70 -14.55
C LEU A 392 -20.71 -22.71 -15.70
N SER A 393 -21.97 -22.42 -15.93
CA SER A 393 -22.40 -21.31 -16.81
C SER A 393 -22.01 -19.95 -16.21
N ALA A 394 -22.11 -18.88 -16.99
CA ALA A 394 -21.84 -17.54 -16.53
C ALA A 394 -22.76 -17.13 -15.36
N VAL A 395 -24.05 -17.44 -15.46
CA VAL A 395 -25.05 -17.14 -14.42
C VAL A 395 -24.69 -17.86 -13.12
N GLU A 396 -24.33 -19.15 -13.20
CA GLU A 396 -23.92 -19.93 -12.03
C GLU A 396 -22.64 -19.39 -11.39
N ARG A 397 -21.69 -18.86 -12.17
CA ARG A 397 -20.46 -18.26 -11.64
C ARG A 397 -20.72 -16.95 -10.93
N TYR A 398 -21.57 -16.08 -11.49
CA TYR A 398 -22.00 -14.85 -10.82
C TYR A 398 -22.72 -15.16 -9.51
N ALA A 399 -23.62 -16.15 -9.53
CA ALA A 399 -24.30 -16.63 -8.33
C ALA A 399 -23.31 -17.19 -7.30
N LEU A 400 -22.30 -17.97 -7.74
CA LEU A 400 -21.27 -18.52 -6.87
C LEU A 400 -20.49 -17.44 -6.15
N ILE A 401 -20.08 -16.37 -6.87
CA ILE A 401 -19.32 -15.23 -6.31
C ILE A 401 -20.15 -14.53 -5.23
N LEU A 402 -21.42 -14.21 -5.52
CA LEU A 402 -22.31 -13.60 -4.53
C LEU A 402 -22.51 -14.52 -3.33
N ASN A 403 -22.83 -15.79 -3.55
CA ASN A 403 -23.05 -16.76 -2.47
C ASN A 403 -21.78 -17.07 -1.66
N ALA A 404 -20.59 -16.82 -2.20
CA ALA A 404 -19.34 -16.88 -1.45
C ALA A 404 -19.21 -15.71 -0.47
N GLY A 405 -19.84 -14.57 -0.72
CA GLY A 405 -19.82 -13.41 0.18
C GLY A 405 -19.19 -12.14 -0.39
N VAL A 406 -18.87 -12.15 -1.69
CA VAL A 406 -18.43 -10.97 -2.44
C VAL A 406 -19.65 -10.14 -2.81
N ASP A 407 -19.59 -8.81 -2.61
CA ASP A 407 -20.70 -7.91 -2.86
C ASP A 407 -20.63 -7.24 -4.25
N MET A 408 -19.43 -6.89 -4.72
CA MET A 408 -19.30 -6.08 -5.92
C MET A 408 -18.33 -6.67 -6.94
N PHE A 409 -18.64 -6.41 -8.21
CA PHE A 409 -17.88 -6.83 -9.38
C PHE A 409 -17.10 -5.65 -9.94
N SER A 410 -15.76 -5.65 -9.73
CA SER A 410 -14.87 -4.60 -10.26
C SER A 410 -14.55 -4.84 -11.73
N CYS A 411 -14.78 -3.84 -12.60
CA CYS A 411 -14.62 -3.96 -14.04
C CYS A 411 -14.42 -2.59 -14.71
N TYR A 412 -14.06 -2.59 -16.00
CA TYR A 412 -13.97 -1.34 -16.76
C TYR A 412 -15.33 -0.74 -17.13
N GLY A 413 -16.41 -1.50 -17.03
CA GLY A 413 -17.76 -0.98 -17.22
C GLY A 413 -18.81 -2.08 -17.33
N ALA A 414 -20.07 -1.69 -17.19
CA ALA A 414 -21.23 -2.57 -17.30
C ALA A 414 -21.79 -2.56 -18.73
N ILE A 415 -22.18 -3.72 -19.23
CA ILE A 415 -22.87 -3.89 -20.52
C ILE A 415 -24.17 -4.68 -20.34
N PRO A 416 -25.18 -4.44 -21.19
CA PRO A 416 -26.45 -5.15 -21.09
C PRO A 416 -26.36 -6.58 -21.65
N GLY A 417 -27.33 -7.41 -21.23
CA GLY A 417 -27.55 -8.76 -21.75
C GLY A 417 -26.84 -9.86 -20.97
N THR A 418 -27.13 -11.10 -21.35
CA THR A 418 -26.61 -12.31 -20.71
C THR A 418 -25.77 -13.17 -21.66
N ASP A 419 -25.65 -12.76 -22.93
CA ASP A 419 -24.91 -13.49 -23.96
C ASP A 419 -23.43 -13.10 -23.95
N ILE A 420 -22.62 -13.93 -23.30
CA ILE A 420 -21.17 -13.73 -23.18
C ILE A 420 -20.48 -13.85 -24.55
N GLU A 421 -20.97 -14.72 -25.45
CA GLU A 421 -20.33 -14.95 -26.75
C GLU A 421 -20.43 -13.68 -27.63
N ALA A 422 -21.52 -12.92 -27.49
CA ALA A 422 -21.67 -11.65 -28.17
C ALA A 422 -20.62 -10.58 -27.75
N TYR A 423 -19.97 -10.79 -26.61
CA TYR A 423 -19.00 -9.87 -26.03
C TYR A 423 -17.62 -10.51 -25.81
N SER A 424 -17.32 -11.61 -26.47
CA SER A 424 -16.11 -12.44 -26.28
C SER A 424 -14.79 -11.71 -26.55
N ASP A 425 -14.84 -10.60 -27.31
CA ASP A 425 -13.71 -9.70 -27.58
C ASP A 425 -13.58 -8.55 -26.54
N ASN A 426 -14.52 -8.45 -25.60
CA ASN A 426 -14.64 -7.39 -24.62
C ASN A 426 -14.24 -7.90 -23.23
N SER A 427 -12.97 -8.19 -23.04
CA SER A 427 -12.42 -8.45 -21.72
C SER A 427 -12.68 -7.31 -20.73
N ASN A 428 -12.75 -7.62 -19.43
CA ASN A 428 -12.85 -6.66 -18.33
C ASN A 428 -14.20 -5.89 -18.23
N ARG A 429 -15.31 -6.53 -18.54
CA ARG A 429 -16.65 -5.97 -18.38
C ARG A 429 -17.54 -6.86 -17.52
N ALA A 430 -18.52 -6.25 -16.84
CA ALA A 430 -19.56 -6.96 -16.10
C ALA A 430 -20.89 -6.94 -16.86
N LEU A 431 -21.68 -7.97 -16.66
CA LEU A 431 -23.04 -8.10 -17.17
C LEU A 431 -24.02 -8.13 -15.98
N PRO A 432 -24.58 -7.00 -15.52
CA PRO A 432 -25.53 -6.96 -14.41
C PRO A 432 -26.75 -7.84 -14.64
N ASP A 433 -27.18 -8.01 -15.92
CA ASP A 433 -28.30 -8.89 -16.26
C ASP A 433 -28.07 -10.38 -15.87
N LEU A 434 -26.82 -10.81 -15.71
CA LEU A 434 -26.51 -12.15 -15.16
C LEU A 434 -26.88 -12.27 -13.68
N ILE A 435 -26.78 -11.16 -12.92
CA ILE A 435 -27.22 -11.12 -11.52
C ILE A 435 -28.74 -11.23 -11.46
N VAL A 436 -29.45 -10.43 -12.30
CA VAL A 436 -30.92 -10.51 -12.41
C VAL A 436 -31.36 -11.93 -12.80
N GLN A 437 -30.67 -12.54 -13.76
CA GLN A 437 -30.96 -13.93 -14.18
C GLN A 437 -30.70 -14.93 -13.04
N ALA A 438 -29.62 -14.76 -12.28
CA ALA A 438 -29.30 -15.63 -11.14
C ALA A 438 -30.41 -15.59 -10.06
N VAL A 439 -31.01 -14.44 -9.83
CA VAL A 439 -32.15 -14.29 -8.93
C VAL A 439 -33.40 -14.96 -9.52
N SER A 440 -33.68 -14.69 -10.79
CA SER A 440 -34.82 -15.31 -11.49
C SER A 440 -34.75 -16.85 -11.53
N ASP A 441 -33.56 -17.40 -11.67
CA ASP A 441 -33.32 -18.85 -11.68
C ASP A 441 -33.27 -19.47 -10.26
N GLY A 442 -33.37 -18.62 -9.23
CA GLY A 442 -33.33 -19.05 -7.83
C GLY A 442 -31.93 -19.49 -7.34
N LEU A 443 -30.87 -19.13 -8.07
CA LEU A 443 -29.48 -19.38 -7.68
C LEU A 443 -28.99 -18.41 -6.61
N VAL A 444 -29.56 -17.21 -6.57
CA VAL A 444 -29.40 -16.18 -5.52
C VAL A 444 -30.79 -15.80 -5.03
N THR A 445 -30.99 -15.71 -3.72
CA THR A 445 -32.30 -15.28 -3.21
C THR A 445 -32.45 -13.75 -3.27
N ALA A 446 -33.67 -13.25 -3.34
CA ALA A 446 -33.93 -11.81 -3.32
C ALA A 446 -33.42 -11.18 -2.01
N GLU A 447 -33.56 -11.86 -0.90
CA GLU A 447 -33.06 -11.43 0.40
C GLU A 447 -31.51 -11.33 0.40
N SER A 448 -30.82 -12.28 -0.21
CA SER A 448 -29.36 -12.25 -0.35
C SER A 448 -28.90 -11.08 -1.23
N LEU A 449 -29.61 -10.84 -2.36
CA LEU A 449 -29.35 -9.66 -3.20
C LEU A 449 -29.53 -8.36 -2.40
N ASP A 450 -30.61 -8.27 -1.61
CA ASP A 450 -30.88 -7.09 -0.75
C ASP A 450 -29.79 -6.89 0.33
N GLU A 451 -29.23 -7.96 0.88
CA GLU A 451 -28.11 -7.87 1.82
C GLU A 451 -26.84 -7.32 1.15
N HIS A 452 -26.48 -7.77 -0.06
CA HIS A 452 -25.33 -7.26 -0.81
C HIS A 452 -25.49 -5.77 -1.12
N VAL A 453 -26.62 -5.41 -1.72
CA VAL A 453 -26.94 -4.01 -2.06
C VAL A 453 -27.03 -3.14 -0.81
N GLY A 454 -27.64 -3.66 0.24
CA GLY A 454 -27.77 -2.96 1.53
C GLY A 454 -26.42 -2.57 2.13
N ARG A 455 -25.39 -3.41 2.01
CA ARG A 455 -24.04 -3.06 2.44
C ARG A 455 -23.46 -1.88 1.65
N VAL A 456 -23.61 -1.89 0.33
CA VAL A 456 -23.15 -0.78 -0.54
C VAL A 456 -23.89 0.52 -0.22
N LEU A 457 -25.22 0.48 -0.10
CA LEU A 457 -26.04 1.65 0.23
C LEU A 457 -25.70 2.20 1.62
N THR A 458 -25.46 1.32 2.59
CA THR A 458 -25.03 1.72 3.95
C THR A 458 -23.79 2.60 3.88
N GLN A 459 -22.82 2.25 3.04
CA GLN A 459 -21.59 3.05 2.90
C GLN A 459 -21.86 4.42 2.28
N LYS A 460 -22.75 4.51 1.29
CA LYS A 460 -23.13 5.78 0.68
C LYS A 460 -23.88 6.70 1.67
N PHE A 461 -24.73 6.16 2.53
CA PHE A 461 -25.37 6.92 3.59
C PHE A 461 -24.37 7.38 4.66
N ASN A 462 -23.45 6.51 5.05
CA ASN A 462 -22.40 6.85 6.02
C ASN A 462 -21.47 7.96 5.52
N LEU A 463 -21.26 8.07 4.22
CA LEU A 463 -20.51 9.18 3.59
C LEU A 463 -21.27 10.51 3.59
N GLY A 464 -22.58 10.51 3.89
CA GLY A 464 -23.44 11.70 3.72
C GLY A 464 -23.64 12.10 2.25
N SER A 465 -23.37 11.20 1.31
CA SER A 465 -23.42 11.52 -0.13
C SER A 465 -24.84 11.79 -0.64
N PHE A 466 -25.86 11.27 0.02
CA PHE A 466 -27.25 11.58 -0.32
C PHE A 466 -27.61 13.03 0.00
N GLU A 467 -27.04 13.57 1.08
CA GLU A 467 -27.23 14.93 1.55
C GLU A 467 -26.36 15.92 0.78
N ASP A 468 -25.03 15.70 0.77
CA ASP A 468 -24.06 16.68 0.28
C ASP A 468 -23.03 16.04 -0.69
N PRO A 469 -23.44 15.69 -1.94
CA PRO A 469 -22.55 15.05 -2.91
C PRO A 469 -21.62 16.01 -3.66
N TYR A 470 -21.92 17.33 -3.66
CA TYR A 470 -21.17 18.33 -4.45
C TYR A 470 -20.05 18.97 -3.63
N ARG A 471 -19.00 19.40 -4.32
CA ARG A 471 -17.84 20.07 -3.69
C ARG A 471 -17.61 21.44 -4.30
N ASP A 472 -17.22 22.41 -3.46
CA ASP A 472 -16.89 23.77 -3.90
C ASP A 472 -15.37 23.91 -4.08
N TRP A 473 -14.96 24.52 -5.19
CA TRP A 473 -13.54 24.70 -5.48
C TRP A 473 -12.84 25.63 -4.48
N ALA A 474 -13.50 26.64 -3.97
CA ALA A 474 -12.88 27.55 -3.01
C ALA A 474 -12.57 26.83 -1.68
N ASP A 475 -13.49 25.95 -1.24
CA ASP A 475 -13.27 25.12 -0.04
C ASP A 475 -12.13 24.12 -0.27
N ALA A 476 -12.11 23.46 -1.42
CA ALA A 476 -11.05 22.52 -1.79
C ALA A 476 -9.69 23.21 -1.88
N LEU A 477 -9.62 24.37 -2.54
CA LEU A 477 -8.38 25.15 -2.70
C LEU A 477 -7.78 25.60 -1.36
N ALA A 478 -8.63 25.92 -0.38
CA ALA A 478 -8.19 26.29 0.96
C ALA A 478 -7.48 25.14 1.68
N LEU A 479 -7.82 23.90 1.34
CA LEU A 479 -7.21 22.69 1.93
C LEU A 479 -5.99 22.20 1.14
N ILE A 480 -6.05 22.19 -0.19
CA ILE A 480 -4.95 21.67 -1.02
C ILE A 480 -3.79 22.65 -1.17
N GLY A 481 -3.96 23.94 -0.88
CA GLY A 481 -2.95 24.99 -1.03
C GLY A 481 -3.07 25.73 -2.38
N SER A 482 -1.94 26.21 -2.92
CA SER A 482 -1.96 27.00 -4.13
C SER A 482 -2.13 26.17 -5.42
N ASP A 483 -2.47 26.84 -6.53
CA ASP A 483 -2.59 26.27 -7.90
C ASP A 483 -1.31 25.58 -8.43
N ALA A 484 -0.24 25.46 -7.63
CA ALA A 484 1.02 24.89 -8.04
C ALA A 484 0.93 23.37 -8.33
N TYR A 485 -0.08 22.70 -7.83
CA TYR A 485 -0.41 21.31 -8.19
C TYR A 485 -1.11 21.20 -9.55
N LYS A 486 -0.54 21.78 -10.59
CA LYS A 486 -1.13 21.67 -11.92
C LYS A 486 -0.69 20.39 -12.60
N ALA A 487 -1.65 19.54 -12.92
CA ALA A 487 -1.45 18.25 -13.56
C ALA A 487 -0.94 18.31 -15.02
N GLU A 488 -0.88 19.48 -15.62
CA GLU A 488 -0.29 19.66 -16.96
C GLU A 488 1.24 19.55 -16.96
N GLN A 489 1.85 19.19 -15.85
CA GLN A 489 3.29 19.14 -15.74
C GLN A 489 3.80 17.82 -16.33
N THR A 490 4.42 17.94 -17.48
CA THR A 490 5.23 16.88 -18.08
C THR A 490 6.56 16.67 -17.33
N VAL A 491 6.84 17.50 -16.34
CA VAL A 491 8.04 17.45 -15.49
C VAL A 491 7.59 17.51 -14.04
N PRO A 492 8.07 16.62 -13.16
CA PRO A 492 7.79 16.68 -11.72
C PRO A 492 8.16 18.04 -11.13
N LEU A 493 7.34 18.55 -10.21
CA LEU A 493 7.68 19.71 -9.40
C LEU A 493 8.95 19.43 -8.58
N SER A 494 9.81 20.43 -8.45
CA SER A 494 10.87 20.37 -7.47
C SER A 494 10.27 20.40 -6.04
N ASN A 495 10.97 19.83 -5.08
CA ASN A 495 10.56 19.91 -3.68
C ASN A 495 10.36 21.37 -3.20
N ALA A 496 11.18 22.30 -3.67
CA ALA A 496 11.02 23.72 -3.36
C ALA A 496 9.69 24.31 -3.85
N GLU A 497 9.24 23.90 -5.05
CA GLU A 497 7.94 24.31 -5.60
C GLU A 497 6.78 23.68 -4.82
N ILE A 498 6.92 22.40 -4.42
CA ILE A 498 5.95 21.70 -3.56
C ILE A 498 5.87 22.41 -2.20
N ASN A 499 7.00 22.67 -1.54
CA ASN A 499 7.06 23.35 -0.25
C ASN A 499 6.43 24.76 -0.29
N ALA A 500 6.59 25.47 -1.41
CA ALA A 500 6.00 26.79 -1.59
C ALA A 500 4.48 26.74 -1.83
N ALA A 501 3.98 25.65 -2.34
CA ALA A 501 2.58 25.48 -2.72
C ALA A 501 1.72 24.88 -1.60
N ARG A 502 2.27 23.97 -0.84
CA ARG A 502 1.60 23.18 0.18
C ARG A 502 1.41 23.94 1.49
N ARG A 503 0.43 23.54 2.29
CA ARG A 503 0.26 24.08 3.64
C ARG A 503 1.50 23.78 4.51
N PRO A 504 2.01 24.75 5.28
CA PRO A 504 3.25 24.61 6.05
C PRO A 504 3.24 23.41 7.01
N GLU A 505 2.11 23.14 7.66
CA GLU A 505 1.97 22.01 8.60
C GLU A 505 2.17 20.64 7.93
N ILE A 506 1.74 20.48 6.68
CA ILE A 506 1.98 19.25 5.92
C ILE A 506 3.45 19.14 5.54
N THR A 507 4.03 20.26 5.05
CA THR A 507 5.46 20.32 4.69
C THR A 507 6.35 19.97 5.89
N GLU A 508 6.03 20.44 7.09
CA GLU A 508 6.77 20.13 8.31
C GLU A 508 6.71 18.65 8.65
N MET A 509 5.53 18.00 8.55
CA MET A 509 5.38 16.57 8.76
C MET A 509 6.12 15.75 7.70
N GLU A 510 6.03 16.15 6.43
CA GLU A 510 6.76 15.48 5.34
C GLU A 510 8.28 15.55 5.56
N GLN A 511 8.79 16.70 5.99
CA GLN A 511 10.21 16.86 6.32
C GLN A 511 10.62 16.03 7.54
N GLN A 512 9.72 15.85 8.50
CA GLN A 512 9.95 14.93 9.62
C GLN A 512 10.04 13.49 9.11
N VAL A 513 9.13 13.05 8.24
CA VAL A 513 9.21 11.71 7.61
C VAL A 513 10.52 11.54 6.85
N MET A 514 11.01 12.56 6.12
CA MET A 514 12.28 12.47 5.40
C MET A 514 13.47 12.19 6.33
N VAL A 515 13.49 12.80 7.51
CA VAL A 515 14.53 12.54 8.53
C VAL A 515 14.36 11.16 9.14
N GLU A 516 13.14 10.81 9.54
CA GLU A 516 12.82 9.56 10.23
C GLU A 516 12.82 8.35 9.29
N SER A 517 12.75 8.56 7.97
CA SER A 517 12.93 7.52 6.97
C SER A 517 14.35 7.39 6.40
N SER A 518 15.30 8.15 6.94
CA SER A 518 16.72 8.03 6.57
C SER A 518 17.43 7.15 7.59
N VAL A 519 18.09 6.08 7.11
CA VAL A 519 18.72 5.04 7.93
C VAL A 519 20.23 5.13 7.84
N LEU A 520 20.91 5.29 8.96
CA LEU A 520 22.37 5.19 9.04
C LEU A 520 22.76 3.72 9.24
N LEU A 521 23.19 3.08 8.16
CA LEU A 521 23.54 1.65 8.15
C LEU A 521 24.97 1.40 8.68
N LYS A 522 25.87 2.37 8.46
CA LYS A 522 27.28 2.29 8.88
C LYS A 522 27.82 3.67 9.20
N ASN A 523 28.67 3.76 10.22
CA ASN A 523 29.45 4.97 10.49
C ASN A 523 30.72 4.63 11.30
N ASP A 524 31.88 4.67 10.64
CA ASP A 524 33.20 4.53 11.27
C ASP A 524 33.70 5.85 11.88
N GLY A 525 32.79 6.74 12.26
CA GLY A 525 33.11 8.07 12.81
C GLY A 525 33.37 9.15 11.74
N VAL A 526 32.94 8.91 10.49
CA VAL A 526 33.03 9.88 9.40
C VAL A 526 31.91 10.92 9.51
N LEU A 527 30.71 10.49 9.89
CA LEU A 527 29.56 11.35 10.10
C LEU A 527 29.41 11.69 11.61
N PRO A 528 29.00 12.90 11.94
CA PRO A 528 28.72 14.03 11.05
C PRO A 528 30.00 14.69 10.53
N LEU A 529 29.91 15.22 9.28
CA LEU A 529 31.02 15.92 8.64
C LEU A 529 31.37 17.23 9.35
N ALA A 530 32.65 17.59 9.33
CA ALA A 530 33.09 18.89 9.85
C ALA A 530 32.63 20.05 8.95
N LYS A 531 32.08 21.11 9.52
CA LYS A 531 31.76 22.32 8.77
C LYS A 531 33.01 22.92 8.11
N GLY A 532 32.89 23.27 6.83
CA GLY A 532 34.00 23.79 6.03
C GLY A 532 34.85 22.70 5.37
N ALA A 533 34.51 21.42 5.53
CA ALA A 533 35.19 20.32 4.85
C ALA A 533 35.13 20.48 3.32
N LYS A 534 36.18 20.05 2.64
CA LYS A 534 36.22 19.95 1.18
C LYS A 534 35.57 18.63 0.77
N LEU A 535 34.56 18.72 -0.05
CA LEU A 535 33.76 17.57 -0.49
C LEU A 535 33.96 17.33 -1.99
N TYR A 536 34.35 16.12 -2.35
CA TYR A 536 34.16 15.61 -3.67
C TYR A 536 32.82 14.88 -3.72
N VAL A 537 31.94 15.26 -4.64
CA VAL A 537 30.57 14.75 -4.69
C VAL A 537 30.30 14.23 -6.09
N ASP A 538 29.93 12.96 -6.18
CA ASP A 538 29.63 12.32 -7.46
C ASP A 538 28.45 11.35 -7.34
N SER A 539 27.86 10.97 -8.47
CA SER A 539 26.72 10.05 -8.51
C SER A 539 26.72 9.20 -9.76
N ASN A 540 26.25 7.95 -9.62
CA ASN A 540 25.88 7.21 -10.81
C ASN A 540 24.56 7.78 -11.37
N ASN A 541 24.39 7.66 -12.70
CA ASN A 541 23.16 8.04 -13.42
C ASN A 541 22.74 9.53 -13.28
N GLY A 542 23.65 10.45 -12.89
CA GLY A 542 23.35 11.88 -12.78
C GLY A 542 22.27 12.22 -11.74
N THR A 543 22.20 11.48 -10.65
CA THR A 543 21.22 11.66 -9.56
C THR A 543 21.49 12.87 -8.72
N ILE A 544 22.73 13.37 -8.67
CA ILE A 544 23.07 14.66 -8.01
C ILE A 544 22.67 15.82 -8.88
N LYS A 545 21.93 16.74 -8.30
CA LYS A 545 21.44 17.94 -8.96
C LYS A 545 22.07 19.21 -8.39
N ASP A 546 21.91 20.31 -9.08
CA ASP A 546 22.36 21.62 -8.61
C ASP A 546 21.87 21.96 -7.20
N ALA A 547 20.67 21.49 -6.82
CA ALA A 547 20.12 21.69 -5.48
C ALA A 547 20.92 20.94 -4.39
N ASP A 548 21.37 19.71 -4.67
CA ASP A 548 22.18 18.92 -3.74
C ASP A 548 23.55 19.59 -3.53
N LEU A 549 24.19 19.99 -4.63
CA LEU A 549 25.47 20.71 -4.56
C LEU A 549 25.35 22.04 -3.84
N ALA A 550 24.26 22.77 -4.07
CA ALA A 550 24.00 24.05 -3.38
C ALA A 550 23.76 23.84 -1.87
N ALA A 551 23.00 22.83 -1.49
CA ALA A 551 22.75 22.47 -0.09
C ALA A 551 24.04 22.09 0.64
N LEU A 552 24.87 21.22 0.03
CA LEU A 552 26.16 20.84 0.57
C LEU A 552 27.15 22.01 0.64
N ALA A 553 27.15 22.91 -0.35
CA ALA A 553 27.98 24.11 -0.38
C ALA A 553 27.65 25.12 0.72
N ALA A 554 26.45 25.05 1.33
CA ALA A 554 26.09 25.84 2.49
C ALA A 554 26.91 25.47 3.75
N TYR A 555 27.42 24.23 3.79
CA TYR A 555 28.18 23.70 4.92
C TYR A 555 29.65 23.45 4.64
N GLY A 556 30.02 23.10 3.39
CA GLY A 556 31.36 22.73 2.96
C GLY A 556 31.82 23.44 1.70
N THR A 557 32.92 22.96 1.11
CA THR A 557 33.46 23.46 -0.18
C THR A 557 33.47 22.30 -1.15
N ILE A 558 32.73 22.41 -2.25
CA ILE A 558 32.76 21.41 -3.32
C ILE A 558 34.06 21.55 -4.13
N VAL A 559 34.78 20.45 -4.31
CA VAL A 559 36.02 20.36 -5.09
C VAL A 559 35.83 19.50 -6.34
N GLU A 560 36.70 19.69 -7.34
CA GLU A 560 36.54 19.03 -8.64
C GLU A 560 37.09 17.59 -8.67
N THR A 561 38.04 17.26 -7.76
CA THR A 561 38.68 15.94 -7.73
C THR A 561 38.71 15.36 -6.32
N PHE A 562 38.70 14.03 -6.21
CA PHE A 562 38.71 13.37 -4.90
C PHE A 562 40.07 13.56 -4.18
N GLU A 563 41.17 13.81 -4.90
CA GLU A 563 42.47 14.07 -4.27
C GLU A 563 42.47 15.37 -3.45
N GLU A 564 41.69 16.38 -3.88
CA GLU A 564 41.56 17.66 -3.16
C GLU A 564 40.60 17.59 -1.98
N ALA A 565 39.76 16.53 -1.93
CA ALA A 565 38.70 16.40 -0.92
C ALA A 565 39.24 15.99 0.45
N ASP A 566 38.58 16.43 1.51
CA ASP A 566 38.69 15.90 2.86
C ASP A 566 37.81 14.63 3.01
N VAL A 567 36.66 14.61 2.34
CA VAL A 567 35.67 13.50 2.31
C VAL A 567 35.08 13.37 0.91
N CYS A 568 34.88 12.15 0.45
CA CYS A 568 34.16 11.86 -0.78
C CYS A 568 32.72 11.39 -0.47
N VAL A 569 31.74 11.98 -1.14
CA VAL A 569 30.33 11.65 -0.99
C VAL A 569 29.82 11.09 -2.32
N PHE A 570 29.46 9.83 -2.33
CA PHE A 570 28.93 9.15 -3.52
C PHE A 570 27.45 8.86 -3.35
N HIS A 571 26.67 9.27 -4.33
CA HIS A 571 25.28 8.95 -4.48
C HIS A 571 25.14 7.74 -5.39
N ILE A 572 24.70 6.61 -4.84
CA ILE A 572 24.65 5.34 -5.56
C ILE A 572 23.24 4.79 -5.49
N THR A 573 22.54 4.76 -6.62
CA THR A 573 21.20 4.16 -6.76
C THR A 573 21.24 2.75 -7.31
N ALA A 574 22.31 2.40 -8.03
CA ALA A 574 22.64 1.04 -8.46
C ALA A 574 24.15 0.91 -8.51
N PHE A 575 24.70 -0.14 -7.93
CA PHE A 575 26.12 -0.43 -8.03
C PHE A 575 26.43 -0.97 -9.43
N ASP A 576 27.28 -0.29 -10.17
CA ASP A 576 27.83 -0.75 -11.44
C ASP A 576 29.37 -0.70 -11.41
N ASP A 577 30.01 -1.47 -12.28
CA ASP A 577 31.46 -1.60 -12.32
C ASP A 577 32.22 -0.27 -12.42
N ALA A 578 31.59 0.76 -13.01
CA ALA A 578 32.25 2.08 -13.21
C ALA A 578 32.36 2.86 -11.88
N TYR A 579 31.39 2.69 -10.99
CA TYR A 579 31.36 3.37 -9.68
C TYR A 579 32.18 2.67 -8.63
N ASP A 580 32.22 1.33 -8.68
CA ASP A 580 33.07 0.55 -7.80
C ASP A 580 34.53 1.04 -7.91
N TYR A 581 35.04 1.32 -9.14
CA TYR A 581 36.38 1.86 -9.34
C TYR A 581 36.60 3.24 -8.70
N MET A 582 35.66 4.17 -8.84
CA MET A 582 35.82 5.53 -8.28
C MET A 582 35.82 5.52 -6.76
N MET A 583 34.96 4.73 -6.15
CA MET A 583 34.91 4.55 -4.71
C MET A 583 36.17 3.84 -4.19
N GLU A 584 36.61 2.78 -4.87
CA GLU A 584 37.85 2.06 -4.56
C GLU A 584 39.08 2.95 -4.70
N ASP A 585 39.18 3.77 -5.75
CA ASP A 585 40.28 4.70 -5.94
C ASP A 585 40.34 5.75 -4.83
N ALA A 586 39.19 6.29 -4.40
CA ALA A 586 39.13 7.22 -3.29
C ALA A 586 39.54 6.57 -1.96
N MET A 587 39.07 5.35 -1.69
CA MET A 587 39.43 4.57 -0.50
C MET A 587 40.92 4.18 -0.54
N ALA A 588 41.45 3.75 -1.68
CA ALA A 588 42.87 3.43 -1.88
C ALA A 588 43.77 4.66 -1.67
N ALA A 589 43.28 5.86 -2.01
CA ALA A 589 43.93 7.12 -1.71
C ALA A 589 43.82 7.54 -0.23
N GLY A 590 43.18 6.74 0.62
CA GLY A 590 42.98 6.99 2.04
C GLY A 590 41.97 8.06 2.35
N LYS A 591 41.03 8.34 1.42
CA LYS A 591 39.95 9.31 1.62
C LYS A 591 38.79 8.64 2.38
N PRO A 592 38.21 9.30 3.38
CA PRO A 592 36.92 8.88 3.93
C PRO A 592 35.86 8.92 2.84
N VAL A 593 35.06 7.87 2.75
CA VAL A 593 33.97 7.74 1.79
C VAL A 593 32.65 7.65 2.53
N VAL A 594 31.68 8.45 2.12
CA VAL A 594 30.28 8.38 2.52
C VAL A 594 29.45 7.95 1.31
N VAL A 595 28.72 6.87 1.45
CA VAL A 595 27.75 6.41 0.45
C VAL A 595 26.36 6.84 0.89
N ILE A 596 25.64 7.53 -0.01
CA ILE A 596 24.21 7.74 0.10
C ILE A 596 23.55 6.81 -0.89
N THR A 597 22.73 5.89 -0.43
CA THR A 597 22.02 4.94 -1.28
C THR A 597 20.50 5.16 -1.18
N GLU A 598 19.78 4.60 -2.13
CA GLU A 598 18.33 4.71 -2.18
C GLU A 598 17.69 3.33 -1.94
N SER A 599 16.61 3.32 -1.17
CA SER A 599 15.73 2.17 -1.06
C SER A 599 14.28 2.60 -1.27
N THR A 600 13.59 1.95 -2.17
CA THR A 600 12.19 2.25 -2.52
C THR A 600 11.23 1.14 -2.11
N ASN A 601 11.73 -0.04 -1.90
CA ASN A 601 11.04 -1.23 -1.39
C ASN A 601 12.06 -2.35 -1.15
N VAL A 602 11.61 -3.48 -0.61
CA VAL A 602 12.46 -4.67 -0.39
C VAL A 602 13.21 -5.11 -1.64
N ALA A 603 12.54 -5.10 -2.79
CA ALA A 603 13.12 -5.61 -4.03
C ALA A 603 14.13 -4.64 -4.68
N SER A 604 14.10 -3.37 -4.30
CA SER A 604 15.00 -2.33 -4.83
C SER A 604 16.19 -2.03 -3.94
N THR A 605 16.26 -2.64 -2.76
CA THR A 605 17.45 -2.50 -1.91
C THR A 605 18.62 -3.19 -2.60
N GLU A 606 19.68 -2.43 -2.87
CA GLU A 606 20.83 -2.93 -3.61
C GLU A 606 21.61 -3.97 -2.78
N PRO A 607 21.62 -5.24 -3.18
CA PRO A 607 22.26 -6.29 -2.38
C PRO A 607 23.78 -6.13 -2.31
N ARG A 608 24.40 -5.40 -3.25
CA ARG A 608 25.84 -5.11 -3.24
C ARG A 608 26.25 -3.99 -2.28
N LEU A 609 25.33 -3.51 -1.41
CA LEU A 609 25.70 -2.66 -0.28
C LEU A 609 26.83 -3.26 0.59
N PHE A 610 27.02 -4.59 0.55
CA PHE A 610 28.14 -5.20 1.24
C PHE A 610 29.50 -4.76 0.68
N GLU A 611 29.60 -4.46 -0.62
CA GLU A 611 30.81 -3.92 -1.23
C GLU A 611 31.11 -2.52 -0.67
N ALA A 612 30.05 -1.72 -0.48
CA ALA A 612 30.13 -0.43 0.20
C ALA A 612 30.40 -0.55 1.72
N ALA A 613 30.27 -1.74 2.31
CA ALA A 613 30.57 -1.95 3.73
C ALA A 613 32.05 -1.64 4.09
N ASN A 614 32.93 -1.56 3.10
CA ASN A 614 34.30 -1.10 3.27
C ASN A 614 34.45 0.43 3.29
N CYS A 615 33.42 1.20 2.95
CA CYS A 615 33.44 2.66 3.07
C CYS A 615 33.28 3.13 4.52
N GLY A 616 33.49 4.43 4.77
CA GLY A 616 33.47 4.99 6.12
C GLY A 616 32.06 5.24 6.69
N ALA A 617 31.07 5.46 5.84
CA ALA A 617 29.66 5.60 6.27
C ALA A 617 28.70 5.27 5.13
N ILE A 618 27.50 4.74 5.49
CA ILE A 618 26.40 4.46 4.57
C ILE A 618 25.12 5.05 5.14
N LEU A 619 24.55 6.01 4.40
CA LEU A 619 23.24 6.59 4.66
C LEU A 619 22.25 6.10 3.60
N MET A 620 21.28 5.30 4.00
CA MET A 620 20.19 4.86 3.14
C MET A 620 19.02 5.84 3.27
N GLN A 621 18.51 6.32 2.14
CA GLN A 621 17.37 7.22 2.09
C GLN A 621 16.24 6.60 1.28
N THR A 622 15.02 6.87 1.68
CA THR A 622 13.84 6.47 0.92
C THR A 622 13.56 7.51 -0.16
N TYR A 623 13.49 7.07 -1.41
CA TYR A 623 13.19 7.88 -2.57
C TYR A 623 14.05 9.16 -2.71
N ARG A 624 15.05 9.08 -3.55
CA ARG A 624 15.67 10.25 -4.16
C ARG A 624 15.21 10.36 -5.62
N ASN A 625 15.19 11.57 -6.13
CA ASN A 625 14.74 11.86 -7.48
C ASN A 625 15.64 11.17 -8.54
N THR A 626 15.31 9.95 -8.88
CA THR A 626 15.92 9.28 -10.04
C THR A 626 15.06 9.54 -11.28
N PRO A 627 15.64 10.02 -12.39
CA PRO A 627 14.91 10.20 -13.65
C PRO A 627 14.37 8.90 -14.25
N ASP A 628 14.82 7.76 -13.77
CA ASP A 628 14.65 6.44 -14.38
C ASP A 628 13.62 5.52 -13.72
N HIS A 629 12.99 5.89 -12.60
CA HIS A 629 11.73 5.23 -12.29
C HIS A 629 10.74 5.64 -13.38
N GLY A 630 10.82 4.86 -14.46
CA GLY A 630 10.32 5.11 -15.78
C GLY A 630 9.11 6.01 -15.72
N ALA A 631 9.18 7.12 -16.40
CA ALA A 631 8.09 8.06 -16.50
C ALA A 631 6.80 7.35 -16.95
N SER A 632 6.24 6.52 -16.06
CA SER A 632 4.84 6.25 -16.02
C SER A 632 4.25 7.56 -15.56
N VAL A 633 3.72 8.28 -16.52
CA VAL A 633 2.95 9.51 -16.33
C VAL A 633 2.04 9.27 -15.14
N GLY A 634 2.32 9.92 -14.00
CA GLY A 634 1.47 9.86 -12.83
C GLY A 634 2.10 9.47 -11.48
N SER A 635 3.34 9.01 -11.43
CA SER A 635 3.98 8.68 -10.13
C SER A 635 4.79 9.85 -9.61
N PHE A 636 4.17 10.74 -8.86
CA PHE A 636 4.84 11.87 -8.21
C PHE A 636 4.91 11.60 -6.72
N TYR A 637 6.02 10.99 -6.27
CA TYR A 637 6.31 10.88 -4.85
C TYR A 637 7.16 12.04 -4.37
N ARG A 638 6.94 12.41 -3.13
CA ARG A 638 7.81 13.29 -2.38
C ARG A 638 9.11 12.55 -2.08
N TYR A 639 10.25 13.15 -2.35
CA TYR A 639 11.57 12.60 -2.06
C TYR A 639 12.29 13.44 -1.02
N VAL A 640 13.37 12.91 -0.45
CA VAL A 640 14.12 13.59 0.58
C VAL A 640 14.74 14.90 0.04
N ASP A 641 14.46 16.01 0.71
CA ASP A 641 14.98 17.35 0.36
C ASP A 641 16.51 17.38 0.43
N ALA A 642 17.15 18.07 -0.52
CA ALA A 642 18.59 18.22 -0.56
C ALA A 642 19.14 18.91 0.73
N ASP A 643 18.41 19.89 1.25
CA ASP A 643 18.78 20.59 2.49
C ASP A 643 18.73 19.63 3.69
N ILE A 644 17.74 18.74 3.76
CA ILE A 644 17.63 17.73 4.83
C ILE A 644 18.78 16.72 4.75
N THR A 645 19.14 16.28 3.54
CA THR A 645 20.31 15.44 3.34
C THR A 645 21.58 16.11 3.83
N ALA A 646 21.80 17.36 3.43
CA ALA A 646 22.97 18.15 3.88
C ALA A 646 22.95 18.35 5.41
N ASP A 647 21.80 18.68 5.99
CA ASP A 647 21.62 18.81 7.44
C ASP A 647 22.04 17.52 8.17
N MET A 648 21.66 16.36 7.65
CA MET A 648 22.06 15.06 8.22
C MET A 648 23.56 14.83 8.07
N LEU A 649 24.14 15.03 6.90
CA LEU A 649 25.57 14.80 6.71
C LEU A 649 26.43 15.70 7.62
N PHE A 650 25.97 16.90 7.97
CA PHE A 650 26.69 17.83 8.86
C PHE A 650 26.18 17.84 10.30
N GLY A 651 25.31 16.90 10.70
CA GLY A 651 24.84 16.71 12.07
C GLY A 651 23.95 17.83 12.61
N VAL A 652 23.29 18.59 11.73
CA VAL A 652 22.21 19.52 12.10
C VAL A 652 20.94 18.74 12.43
N ARG A 653 20.69 17.67 11.68
CA ARG A 653 19.68 16.66 11.95
C ARG A 653 20.36 15.29 12.08
N GLU A 654 19.73 14.37 12.78
CA GLU A 654 20.22 13.01 12.93
C GLU A 654 19.26 12.04 12.22
N PRO A 655 19.77 11.09 11.40
CA PRO A 655 18.96 10.01 10.85
C PRO A 655 18.30 9.23 11.99
N LYS A 656 17.04 8.83 11.83
CA LYS A 656 16.29 8.09 12.85
C LYS A 656 15.62 6.82 12.32
N GLY A 657 15.64 6.64 10.99
CA GLY A 657 15.02 5.49 10.35
C GLY A 657 15.68 4.18 10.72
N THR A 658 14.91 3.11 10.64
CA THR A 658 15.39 1.75 10.78
C THR A 658 15.01 0.91 9.55
N THR A 659 15.78 -0.15 9.28
CA THR A 659 15.48 -1.07 8.17
C THR A 659 14.17 -1.80 8.43
N LEU A 660 13.34 -1.96 7.40
CA LEU A 660 12.08 -2.72 7.51
C LEU A 660 12.25 -4.23 7.32
N PHE A 661 13.40 -4.65 6.80
CA PHE A 661 13.69 -6.03 6.45
C PHE A 661 15.20 -6.27 6.51
N GLU A 662 15.55 -7.52 6.51
CA GLU A 662 16.97 -7.93 6.48
C GLU A 662 17.61 -7.57 5.14
N ILE A 663 18.84 -7.07 5.16
CA ILE A 663 19.64 -6.79 3.97
C ILE A 663 20.73 -7.85 3.86
N GLY A 664 20.65 -8.69 2.85
CA GLY A 664 21.60 -9.75 2.55
C GLY A 664 22.78 -9.27 1.71
N LYS A 665 23.73 -10.18 1.46
CA LYS A 665 24.93 -9.93 0.64
C LYS A 665 24.68 -10.02 -0.86
N SER A 666 23.64 -10.72 -1.30
CA SER A 666 23.40 -10.97 -2.72
C SER A 666 21.91 -11.02 -3.04
N THR A 667 21.57 -10.80 -4.32
CA THR A 667 20.22 -11.02 -4.84
C THR A 667 19.75 -12.47 -4.73
N ASP A 668 20.69 -13.43 -4.70
CA ASP A 668 20.35 -14.83 -4.54
C ASP A 668 19.92 -15.14 -3.11
N ASP A 669 20.52 -14.48 -2.11
CA ASP A 669 20.07 -14.52 -0.72
C ASP A 669 18.65 -13.97 -0.59
N TYR A 670 18.33 -12.92 -1.34
CA TYR A 670 16.98 -12.36 -1.43
C TYR A 670 15.98 -13.30 -2.11
N ASN A 671 16.36 -13.95 -3.19
CA ASN A 671 15.49 -14.87 -3.93
C ASN A 671 15.21 -16.16 -3.16
N LEU A 672 16.18 -16.65 -2.40
CA LEU A 672 16.00 -17.74 -1.44
C LEU A 672 15.12 -17.29 -0.26
N SER A 673 15.32 -16.07 0.23
CA SER A 673 14.58 -15.49 1.35
C SER A 673 13.11 -15.21 1.02
N TRP A 674 12.77 -14.83 -0.20
CA TRP A 674 11.37 -14.59 -0.59
C TRP A 674 10.50 -15.84 -0.46
N GLY A 675 11.05 -17.04 -0.64
CA GLY A 675 10.35 -18.29 -0.42
C GLY A 675 10.48 -18.84 1.01
N GLU A 676 11.59 -18.56 1.67
CA GLU A 676 11.99 -19.22 2.93
C GLU A 676 11.96 -18.30 4.15
N LEU A 677 12.34 -17.02 4.04
CA LEU A 677 12.26 -16.05 5.14
C LEU A 677 10.83 -15.66 5.51
N GLN A 678 9.88 -15.77 4.61
CA GLN A 678 8.46 -15.54 4.93
C GLN A 678 7.88 -16.55 5.94
N MET A 679 8.63 -17.58 6.31
CA MET A 679 8.25 -18.49 7.40
C MET A 679 8.60 -17.95 8.79
N ASP A 680 9.48 -16.96 8.86
CA ASP A 680 9.97 -16.38 10.11
C ASP A 680 9.24 -15.10 10.52
N ILE A 681 8.14 -14.80 9.84
CA ILE A 681 7.30 -13.64 10.13
C ILE A 681 6.82 -13.68 11.58
N GLY A 682 7.16 -12.66 12.33
CA GLY A 682 6.82 -12.55 13.75
C GLY A 682 7.71 -13.38 14.69
N VAL A 683 8.82 -13.93 14.21
CA VAL A 683 9.79 -14.66 15.03
C VAL A 683 10.97 -13.75 15.31
N ASP A 684 11.23 -13.46 16.58
CA ASP A 684 12.42 -12.70 16.99
C ASP A 684 13.72 -13.45 16.69
N ASP A 685 14.83 -12.73 16.61
CA ASP A 685 16.14 -13.30 16.27
C ASP A 685 16.61 -14.39 17.24
N ALA A 686 16.22 -14.32 18.52
CA ALA A 686 16.52 -15.37 19.47
C ALA A 686 15.80 -16.68 19.11
N THR A 687 14.57 -16.57 18.68
CA THR A 687 13.78 -17.71 18.20
C THR A 687 14.31 -18.22 16.86
N ARG A 688 14.71 -17.34 15.92
CA ARG A 688 15.38 -17.73 14.67
C ARG A 688 16.65 -18.50 14.95
N LEU A 689 17.48 -18.00 15.86
CA LEU A 689 18.70 -18.67 16.28
C LEU A 689 18.41 -20.03 16.91
N TYR A 690 17.43 -20.10 17.83
CA TYR A 690 17.00 -21.35 18.43
C TYR A 690 16.52 -22.35 17.37
N MET A 691 15.73 -21.90 16.42
CA MET A 691 15.25 -22.72 15.30
C MET A 691 16.39 -23.18 14.40
N ALA A 692 17.37 -22.30 14.10
CA ALA A 692 18.58 -22.69 13.37
C ALA A 692 19.43 -23.72 14.12
N MET A 693 19.55 -23.61 15.44
CA MET A 693 20.21 -24.62 16.28
C MET A 693 19.45 -25.95 16.24
N MET A 694 18.13 -25.93 16.34
CA MET A 694 17.28 -27.12 16.27
C MET A 694 17.35 -27.79 14.89
N ALA A 695 17.41 -27.03 13.80
CA ALA A 695 17.60 -27.55 12.45
C ALA A 695 18.97 -28.24 12.29
N ARG A 696 20.00 -27.69 12.92
CA ARG A 696 21.35 -28.29 12.94
C ARG A 696 21.36 -29.63 13.68
N GLU A 697 20.62 -29.74 14.78
CA GLU A 697 20.48 -31.00 15.53
C GLU A 697 19.54 -31.99 14.84
N ASN A 698 18.69 -31.52 13.91
CA ASN A 698 17.68 -32.30 13.22
C ASN A 698 17.65 -31.97 11.71
N PRO A 699 18.59 -32.51 10.90
CA PRO A 699 18.78 -32.15 9.49
C PRO A 699 17.60 -32.49 8.57
N THR A 700 16.53 -33.08 9.09
CA THR A 700 15.27 -33.30 8.35
C THR A 700 14.30 -32.12 8.49
N LEU A 701 14.60 -31.12 9.33
CA LEU A 701 13.86 -29.88 9.38
C LEU A 701 14.32 -29.00 8.20
N ASP A 702 13.37 -28.69 7.33
CA ASP A 702 13.55 -27.80 6.18
C ASP A 702 13.63 -26.36 6.69
N MET A 703 14.81 -25.95 7.16
CA MET A 703 15.04 -24.63 7.74
C MET A 703 15.98 -23.81 6.85
N PRO A 704 15.79 -22.49 6.76
CA PRO A 704 16.68 -21.63 5.99
C PRO A 704 18.11 -21.73 6.52
N THR A 705 19.04 -22.05 5.64
CA THR A 705 20.45 -22.26 5.97
C THR A 705 21.26 -20.96 5.97
N ASN A 706 20.69 -19.82 5.59
CA ASN A 706 21.42 -18.58 5.26
C ASN A 706 21.32 -17.45 6.29
N LEU A 707 20.95 -17.72 7.54
CA LEU A 707 20.99 -16.71 8.61
C LEU A 707 22.39 -16.08 8.83
N GLY A 708 23.43 -16.65 8.22
CA GLY A 708 24.80 -16.14 8.28
C GLY A 708 25.17 -15.05 7.27
N ASP A 709 24.37 -14.83 6.24
CA ASP A 709 24.68 -13.90 5.13
C ASP A 709 23.87 -12.59 5.18
N VAL A 710 23.10 -12.36 6.22
CA VAL A 710 22.47 -11.07 6.51
C VAL A 710 23.53 -10.07 6.96
N LEU A 711 23.58 -8.92 6.29
CA LEU A 711 24.45 -7.80 6.65
C LEU A 711 23.82 -6.94 7.75
N TRP A 712 22.60 -6.48 7.52
CA TRP A 712 21.79 -5.72 8.47
C TRP A 712 20.46 -6.43 8.70
N THR A 713 20.09 -6.55 9.95
CA THR A 713 18.80 -7.11 10.38
C THR A 713 17.68 -6.10 10.17
N ALA A 714 16.45 -6.57 10.21
CA ALA A 714 15.28 -5.67 10.30
C ALA A 714 15.35 -4.86 11.61
N ASN A 715 14.85 -3.64 11.57
CA ASN A 715 14.87 -2.65 12.65
C ASN A 715 16.24 -2.05 12.98
N PHE A 716 17.27 -2.29 12.19
CA PHE A 716 18.60 -1.71 12.38
C PHE A 716 18.65 -0.24 11.94
N GLY A 717 19.19 0.64 12.80
CA GLY A 717 19.44 2.04 12.48
C GLY A 717 20.34 2.71 13.52
N MET A 718 21.49 3.22 13.09
CA MET A 718 22.47 3.86 13.98
C MET A 718 22.15 5.32 14.21
N GLY A 719 22.51 5.85 15.40
CA GLY A 719 22.61 7.26 15.70
C GLY A 719 24.08 7.73 15.67
N TYR A 720 24.30 9.05 15.58
CA TYR A 720 25.67 9.61 15.58
C TYR A 720 26.37 9.48 16.92
N SER A 721 25.62 9.52 18.01
CA SER A 721 26.14 9.53 19.37
C SER A 721 25.98 8.19 20.10
N ALA A 722 25.25 7.25 19.52
CA ALA A 722 25.02 5.94 20.12
C ALA A 722 26.25 5.05 19.91
N ALA A 723 26.70 4.37 20.95
CA ALA A 723 27.82 3.45 20.88
C ALA A 723 27.35 2.00 21.03
N ALA A 724 27.73 1.17 20.07
CA ALA A 724 27.60 -0.27 20.20
C ALA A 724 28.61 -0.81 21.24
N ASP A 725 28.22 -1.86 21.94
CA ASP A 725 29.06 -2.62 22.87
C ASP A 725 28.99 -4.11 22.48
N ILE A 726 29.76 -4.49 21.46
CA ILE A 726 29.71 -5.82 20.85
C ILE A 726 30.73 -6.75 21.46
N GLU A 727 30.25 -7.76 22.18
CA GLU A 727 31.02 -8.86 22.77
C GLU A 727 31.06 -10.04 21.78
N LEU A 728 32.29 -10.61 21.61
CA LEU A 728 32.45 -11.87 20.88
C LEU A 728 32.68 -13.01 21.88
N CYS A 729 31.91 -14.09 21.72
CA CYS A 729 32.01 -15.25 22.65
C CYS A 729 31.72 -16.58 21.92
N LEU A 730 31.92 -17.69 22.59
CA LEU A 730 31.60 -19.06 22.18
C LEU A 730 32.22 -19.48 20.82
N LEU A 731 33.55 -19.33 20.69
CA LEU A 731 34.28 -19.82 19.52
C LEU A 731 34.25 -21.35 19.43
N THR A 732 33.76 -21.90 18.31
CA THR A 732 33.72 -23.35 18.05
C THR A 732 34.17 -23.69 16.63
N VAL A 733 34.72 -24.89 16.47
CA VAL A 733 35.13 -25.53 15.21
C VAL A 733 34.48 -26.91 15.15
N PRO A 734 34.51 -27.65 14.02
CA PRO A 734 33.98 -29.01 13.96
C PRO A 734 34.55 -29.87 15.09
N GLN A 735 33.69 -30.64 15.77
CA GLN A 735 34.02 -31.46 16.91
C GLN A 735 33.68 -32.92 16.66
N GLU A 736 34.44 -33.80 17.28
CA GLU A 736 34.20 -35.23 17.32
C GLU A 736 33.98 -35.68 18.78
N ALA A 737 33.15 -36.67 18.95
CA ALA A 737 32.85 -37.27 20.25
C ALA A 737 33.38 -38.70 20.34
N THR A 738 34.20 -38.97 21.29
CA THR A 738 34.66 -40.32 21.60
C THR A 738 34.01 -40.84 22.88
N VAL A 739 33.42 -42.04 22.78
CA VAL A 739 32.87 -42.71 23.97
C VAL A 739 34.03 -43.44 24.70
N VAL A 740 34.29 -43.04 25.94
CA VAL A 740 35.32 -43.64 26.79
C VAL A 740 34.63 -44.45 27.87
N GLU A 741 34.90 -45.75 27.87
CA GLU A 741 34.46 -46.64 28.96
C GLU A 741 35.62 -46.88 29.92
N THR A 742 35.39 -46.54 31.20
CA THR A 742 36.34 -46.82 32.28
C THR A 742 35.71 -47.78 33.27
N GLU A 743 36.39 -48.91 33.49
CA GLU A 743 35.98 -49.86 34.50
C GLU A 743 36.73 -49.63 35.82
N THR A 744 35.97 -49.35 36.88
CA THR A 744 36.55 -49.23 38.24
C THR A 744 35.69 -50.04 39.18
N ASN A 745 36.32 -51.02 39.82
CA ASN A 745 35.69 -51.94 40.79
C ASN A 745 34.48 -52.72 40.23
N GLY A 746 34.53 -53.18 38.98
CA GLY A 746 33.46 -53.94 38.35
C GLY A 746 32.25 -53.07 37.91
N ARG A 747 32.38 -51.76 37.90
CA ARG A 747 31.40 -50.82 37.41
C ARG A 747 31.96 -50.08 36.17
N VAL A 748 31.27 -50.21 35.04
CA VAL A 748 31.57 -49.47 33.83
C VAL A 748 30.98 -48.08 33.98
N ARG A 749 31.82 -47.06 33.81
CA ARG A 749 31.38 -45.65 33.60
C ARG A 749 31.63 -45.31 32.14
N THR A 750 30.59 -44.91 31.48
CA THR A 750 30.68 -44.36 30.14
C THR A 750 30.75 -42.83 30.27
N SER A 751 31.79 -42.24 29.70
CA SER A 751 31.90 -40.78 29.49
C SER A 751 32.06 -40.50 28.00
N VAL A 752 31.58 -39.34 27.58
CA VAL A 752 31.78 -38.83 26.25
C VAL A 752 32.85 -37.75 26.33
N ASP A 753 33.95 -37.96 25.58
CA ASP A 753 35.01 -36.98 25.44
C ASP A 753 34.84 -36.26 24.10
N VAL A 754 34.60 -34.94 24.14
CA VAL A 754 34.37 -34.09 22.98
C VAL A 754 35.65 -33.30 22.71
N HIS A 755 36.16 -33.41 21.50
CA HIS A 755 37.38 -32.71 21.09
C HIS A 755 37.23 -32.17 19.66
N ASN A 756 38.09 -31.21 19.27
CA ASN A 756 38.06 -30.69 17.89
C ASN A 756 38.36 -31.82 16.90
N ALA A 757 37.58 -31.87 15.82
CA ALA A 757 37.79 -32.84 14.75
C ALA A 757 39.15 -32.61 14.06
N THR A 758 39.76 -33.67 13.55
CA THR A 758 40.88 -33.55 12.62
C THR A 758 40.35 -33.18 11.25
N LEU A 759 40.82 -32.05 10.71
CA LEU A 759 40.38 -31.49 9.45
C LEU A 759 41.30 -31.96 8.30
N LYS A 760 40.83 -31.84 7.07
CA LYS A 760 41.61 -32.18 5.87
C LYS A 760 42.15 -30.94 5.16
N ALA A 761 43.38 -31.02 4.69
CA ALA A 761 44.03 -29.91 4.02
C ALA A 761 43.29 -29.48 2.74
N GLY A 762 42.97 -28.18 2.67
CA GLY A 762 42.25 -27.57 1.56
C GLY A 762 40.76 -27.90 1.48
N GLU A 763 40.20 -28.73 2.36
CA GLU A 763 38.77 -28.91 2.46
C GLU A 763 38.17 -27.78 3.33
N PRO A 764 37.02 -27.14 2.90
CA PRO A 764 36.39 -26.10 3.66
C PRO A 764 35.74 -26.66 4.94
N PHE A 765 35.79 -25.89 6.03
CA PHE A 765 35.08 -26.16 7.27
C PHE A 765 34.55 -24.86 7.85
N GLU A 766 33.49 -24.94 8.67
CA GLU A 766 32.91 -23.78 9.32
C GLU A 766 33.48 -23.56 10.73
N LEU A 767 33.92 -22.34 10.99
CA LEU A 767 34.21 -21.80 12.31
C LEU A 767 33.02 -20.93 12.74
N HIS A 768 32.54 -21.18 13.98
CA HIS A 768 31.42 -20.41 14.53
C HIS A 768 31.84 -19.63 15.76
N TYR A 769 31.26 -18.43 15.89
CA TYR A 769 31.31 -17.61 17.11
C TYR A 769 30.02 -16.85 17.30
N VAL A 770 29.78 -16.37 18.51
CA VAL A 770 28.62 -15.53 18.83
C VAL A 770 29.06 -14.08 18.96
N ALA A 771 28.37 -13.17 18.26
CA ALA A 771 28.50 -11.74 18.48
C ALA A 771 27.21 -11.28 19.21
N LYS A 772 27.37 -10.49 20.29
CA LYS A 772 26.28 -9.99 21.11
C LYS A 772 26.46 -8.51 21.35
N ASN A 773 25.43 -7.72 21.10
CA ASN A 773 25.44 -6.29 21.35
C ASN A 773 24.76 -5.96 22.69
N HIS A 774 25.43 -5.22 23.56
CA HIS A 774 24.93 -4.75 24.84
C HIS A 774 24.65 -3.25 24.83
N GLY A 775 24.99 -2.56 23.74
CA GLY A 775 24.81 -1.13 23.52
C GLY A 775 23.74 -0.85 22.45
N ALA A 776 23.72 0.36 21.96
CA ALA A 776 22.86 0.75 20.84
C ALA A 776 23.21 0.02 19.55
N ASP A 777 22.36 0.12 18.53
CA ASP A 777 22.59 -0.42 17.21
C ASP A 777 23.97 -0.04 16.66
N GLY A 778 24.68 -1.01 16.11
CA GLY A 778 26.01 -0.76 15.62
C GLY A 778 26.66 -1.96 14.96
N HIS A 779 27.92 -1.81 14.62
CA HIS A 779 28.65 -2.85 13.88
C HIS A 779 30.07 -3.03 14.38
N VAL A 780 30.65 -4.17 14.02
CA VAL A 780 32.06 -4.51 14.22
C VAL A 780 32.60 -5.27 13.02
N THR A 781 33.83 -5.03 12.65
CA THR A 781 34.54 -5.89 11.70
C THR A 781 35.33 -6.95 12.48
N VAL A 782 34.92 -8.20 12.36
CA VAL A 782 35.52 -9.34 13.07
C VAL A 782 36.59 -9.98 12.20
N GLN A 783 37.80 -10.07 12.74
CA GLN A 783 38.88 -10.77 12.08
C GLN A 783 39.09 -12.16 12.69
N VAL A 784 39.25 -13.15 11.82
CA VAL A 784 39.76 -14.49 12.20
C VAL A 784 41.24 -14.55 11.87
N LEU A 785 42.03 -14.85 12.89
CA LEU A 785 43.49 -14.95 12.78
C LEU A 785 43.90 -16.40 12.85
N ASP A 786 44.90 -16.79 12.04
CA ASP A 786 45.68 -18.00 12.18
C ASP A 786 47.09 -17.61 12.60
N GLY A 787 47.39 -17.76 13.89
CA GLY A 787 48.56 -17.13 14.52
C GLY A 787 48.42 -15.60 14.43
N ASP A 788 49.37 -14.96 13.72
CA ASP A 788 49.37 -13.51 13.48
C ASP A 788 48.77 -13.10 12.12
N LYS A 789 48.28 -14.05 11.31
CA LYS A 789 47.80 -13.81 9.97
C LYS A 789 46.25 -13.73 9.96
N VAL A 790 45.70 -12.65 9.43
CA VAL A 790 44.26 -12.56 9.13
C VAL A 790 43.93 -13.54 7.99
N VAL A 791 43.06 -14.49 8.26
CA VAL A 791 42.59 -15.49 7.29
C VAL A 791 41.16 -15.26 6.86
N SER A 792 40.38 -14.47 7.61
CA SER A 792 39.05 -14.01 7.23
C SER A 792 38.71 -12.71 7.94
N GLU A 793 37.89 -11.90 7.30
CA GLU A 793 37.34 -10.66 7.86
C GLU A 793 35.85 -10.60 7.54
N LYS A 794 35.03 -10.29 8.53
CA LYS A 794 33.57 -10.25 8.36
C LYS A 794 32.95 -9.04 9.05
N PHE A 795 32.18 -8.27 8.30
CA PHE A 795 31.32 -7.20 8.84
C PHE A 795 30.11 -7.81 9.55
N VAL A 796 29.82 -7.34 10.76
CA VAL A 796 28.70 -7.80 11.58
C VAL A 796 27.99 -6.59 12.16
N ALA A 797 26.74 -6.37 11.78
CA ALA A 797 25.86 -5.37 12.37
C ALA A 797 24.84 -6.05 13.29
N LEU A 798 24.54 -5.42 14.42
CA LEU A 798 23.63 -5.94 15.44
C LEU A 798 22.81 -4.81 16.04
N ASP A 799 21.52 -5.06 16.25
CA ASP A 799 20.62 -4.20 16.99
C ASP A 799 20.95 -4.19 18.49
N GLU A 800 20.38 -3.25 19.23
CA GLU A 800 20.48 -3.22 20.68
C GLU A 800 19.95 -4.51 21.31
N GLY A 801 20.75 -5.16 22.13
CA GLY A 801 20.43 -6.40 22.82
C GLY A 801 20.47 -7.66 21.96
N GLN A 802 20.72 -7.54 20.66
CA GLN A 802 20.76 -8.67 19.73
C GLN A 802 22.00 -9.54 19.93
N PHE A 803 21.88 -10.84 19.64
CA PHE A 803 23.01 -11.75 19.46
C PHE A 803 22.83 -12.59 18.19
N ARG A 804 23.95 -12.90 17.54
CA ARG A 804 23.97 -13.72 16.33
C ARG A 804 25.08 -14.75 16.39
N VAL A 805 24.81 -15.95 15.89
CA VAL A 805 25.84 -16.93 15.57
C VAL A 805 26.39 -16.64 14.19
N ILE A 806 27.66 -16.36 14.13
CA ILE A 806 28.36 -16.04 12.90
C ILE A 806 29.12 -17.29 12.44
N SER A 807 28.89 -17.71 11.21
CA SER A 807 29.61 -18.77 10.54
C SER A 807 30.68 -18.18 9.62
N THR A 808 31.85 -18.73 9.64
CA THR A 808 32.96 -18.36 8.75
C THR A 808 33.56 -19.60 8.14
N GLU A 809 33.46 -19.72 6.81
CA GLU A 809 34.13 -20.84 6.10
C GLU A 809 35.61 -20.58 5.95
N LEU A 810 36.42 -21.56 6.30
CA LEU A 810 37.86 -21.53 6.21
C LEU A 810 38.37 -22.79 5.52
N ALA A 811 39.47 -22.68 4.75
CA ALA A 811 40.23 -23.80 4.23
C ALA A 811 41.69 -23.58 4.58
N LEU A 812 42.31 -24.52 5.29
CA LEU A 812 43.67 -24.41 5.79
C LEU A 812 44.57 -25.47 5.16
N GLU A 813 45.88 -25.21 5.17
CA GLU A 813 46.89 -26.19 4.74
C GLU A 813 47.17 -27.21 5.85
N ALA A 814 47.86 -28.29 5.55
CA ALA A 814 48.22 -29.29 6.55
C ALA A 814 49.14 -28.68 7.64
N GLY A 815 48.80 -28.92 8.90
CA GLY A 815 49.56 -28.39 10.05
C GLY A 815 48.71 -28.25 11.30
N GLU A 816 49.34 -27.71 12.35
CA GLU A 816 48.62 -27.25 13.55
C GLU A 816 48.40 -25.75 13.46
N HIS A 817 47.12 -25.32 13.58
CA HIS A 817 46.69 -23.93 13.46
C HIS A 817 46.05 -23.44 14.74
N VAL A 818 46.37 -22.22 15.15
CA VAL A 818 45.74 -21.54 16.29
C VAL A 818 44.85 -20.45 15.75
N LEU A 819 43.57 -20.74 15.72
CA LEU A 819 42.55 -19.79 15.25
C LEU A 819 42.08 -18.88 16.39
N THR A 820 42.14 -17.58 16.16
CA THR A 820 41.75 -16.55 17.15
C THR A 820 40.66 -15.62 16.61
N VAL A 821 39.62 -15.38 17.42
CA VAL A 821 38.53 -14.44 17.15
C VAL A 821 38.21 -13.66 18.43
N GLY A 822 38.32 -12.34 18.40
CA GLY A 822 37.94 -11.50 19.53
C GLY A 822 38.64 -11.84 20.86
N GLY A 823 39.85 -12.30 20.79
CA GLY A 823 40.63 -12.73 21.99
C GLY A 823 40.38 -14.19 22.45
N MET A 824 39.40 -14.88 21.85
CA MET A 824 39.21 -16.32 22.03
C MET A 824 40.15 -17.10 21.07
N SER A 825 40.66 -18.24 21.52
CA SER A 825 41.49 -19.07 20.66
C SER A 825 41.12 -20.55 20.73
N THR A 826 41.27 -21.25 19.63
CA THR A 826 41.11 -22.69 19.52
C THR A 826 42.21 -23.28 18.63
N THR A 827 42.64 -24.50 18.90
CA THR A 827 43.64 -25.18 18.09
C THR A 827 42.97 -26.23 17.22
N VAL A 828 43.28 -26.25 15.94
CA VAL A 828 42.80 -27.25 14.98
C VAL A 828 44.01 -27.97 14.35
N THR A 829 43.84 -29.28 14.14
CA THR A 829 44.84 -30.11 13.42
C THR A 829 44.28 -30.38 12.02
N VAL A 830 45.10 -30.10 10.99
CA VAL A 830 44.76 -30.31 9.56
C VAL A 830 45.75 -31.31 8.96
N GLU A 831 45.26 -32.44 8.45
CA GLU A 831 46.07 -33.54 7.86
C GLU A 831 46.00 -33.54 6.32
#